data_a4abdc0c471265501adef96bb3a8b4a2
#
_entry.id   a4abdc0c471265501adef96bb3a8b4a2
#
_cell.length_a   1.000
_cell.length_b   1.000
_cell.length_c   1.000
_cell.angle_alpha   90.00
_cell.angle_beta   90.00
_cell.angle_gamma   90.00
#
_symmetry.space_group_name_H-M   'P 1'
#
loop_
_entity.id
_entity.type
_entity.pdbx_description
1 polymer ?
#
loop_
_entity_poly.entity_id
_entity_poly.type
_entity_poly.pdbx_seq_one_letter_code
_entity_poly.pdbx_strand_id
1 'polypeptide(L)'
;MAALNVAHKILLANSAGSIAELPEPGQTLKIQFSHTLYQDATGTAAALAFEKMGVDRVKTTAVIVVDHKTLQVGNIDGDDHRYLETFARKHGCWFSPSGNGICHSVFLEDFAVPGRSVLGSDSHTTNAGGMGMLAMGAGGTDVSFAMAGKSYKIAMPDVVEVRLSGALPAGVLAKDAILNVLREIGIKGNKGICLEYTGQGVGNLGVTDRATLANMGTEAGVAFSIFPSDGVTKAYLEGRGRGADWSSLEADQGAAYSRTVEIDLAGLVPTVALYPRLKSMEPVSDHAGMKIDAVFIGSCTNANYDNLAKAGEVLRGHRVAVDTAIAPGSQAVARQLSAAGYMEIFYAAGVRIMENACSACIGQGFSPPTDGVMLSTANRNFAGRSGTESAEVHLVSPLTAAASAVVGKLADPREAIGGGLDIKTTPPVVDMKAYTAPLPEAEAARVDMRYGPNIKPLPDLDGLPASLKGEVLLKLGPEVTTDLIQPAGKYLSLRSNADEYARQATFVQADETFSARAAKLRDGGGHGFIIAGDGYGMGSSREHAGLCPRILGIRAIVALGFERIHLANLANFGILALTFANSGDYDHVEQGAKLTLDTSNLESGDIKLVVDGSQEIPVELAQGSEDIPMIRAGGALSYFAKQQAA
;
A
#
# COMPACT_ATOMS: atom_id res chain seq x y z
N MET A 1 -10.98 -5.78 34.57
CA MET A 1 -10.37 -6.01 33.24
C MET A 1 -9.15 -5.11 33.16
N ALA A 2 -8.09 -5.51 32.47
CA ALA A 2 -6.95 -4.62 32.23
C ALA A 2 -7.40 -3.40 31.40
N ALA A 3 -6.77 -2.26 31.61
CA ALA A 3 -7.02 -1.05 30.83
C ALA A 3 -6.50 -1.26 29.38
N LEU A 4 -7.36 -1.04 28.39
CA LEU A 4 -7.07 -1.30 26.99
C LEU A 4 -6.77 -0.01 26.22
N ASN A 5 -5.75 -0.02 25.40
CA ASN A 5 -5.51 1.01 24.41
C ASN A 5 -6.46 0.88 23.20
N VAL A 6 -6.47 1.86 22.29
CA VAL A 6 -7.36 1.87 21.12
C VAL A 6 -7.07 0.69 20.20
N ALA A 7 -5.79 0.37 19.99
CA ALA A 7 -5.38 -0.76 19.15
C ALA A 7 -5.91 -2.11 19.69
N HIS A 8 -5.81 -2.34 21.00
CA HIS A 8 -6.35 -3.55 21.62
C HIS A 8 -7.88 -3.61 21.52
N LYS A 9 -8.58 -2.51 21.77
CA LYS A 9 -10.06 -2.44 21.65
C LYS A 9 -10.52 -2.80 20.24
N ILE A 10 -9.88 -2.24 19.21
CA ILE A 10 -10.30 -2.46 17.83
C ILE A 10 -9.93 -3.87 17.33
N LEU A 11 -8.82 -4.44 17.79
CA LEU A 11 -8.45 -5.82 17.50
C LEU A 11 -9.44 -6.80 18.12
N LEU A 12 -9.83 -6.60 19.39
CA LEU A 12 -10.88 -7.41 20.03
C LEU A 12 -12.22 -7.31 19.30
N ALA A 13 -12.65 -6.11 18.97
CA ALA A 13 -13.94 -5.86 18.32
C ALA A 13 -14.04 -6.49 16.92
N ASN A 14 -12.90 -6.67 16.23
CA ASN A 14 -12.85 -7.23 14.88
C ASN A 14 -12.22 -8.65 14.85
N SER A 15 -11.98 -9.29 15.99
CA SER A 15 -11.47 -10.66 16.04
C SER A 15 -12.50 -11.68 15.56
N ALA A 16 -12.06 -12.69 14.82
CA ALA A 16 -12.91 -13.79 14.41
C ALA A 16 -13.21 -14.71 15.60
N GLY A 17 -14.48 -15.03 15.82
CA GLY A 17 -14.91 -15.95 16.89
C GLY A 17 -15.09 -15.30 18.25
N SER A 18 -15.14 -13.97 18.36
CA SER A 18 -15.43 -13.21 19.60
C SER A 18 -14.58 -13.70 20.79
N ILE A 19 -13.28 -13.54 20.67
CA ILE A 19 -12.33 -13.91 21.74
C ILE A 19 -12.48 -12.98 22.95
N ALA A 20 -12.30 -13.50 24.14
CA ALA A 20 -12.40 -12.73 25.38
C ALA A 20 -11.14 -11.91 25.69
N GLU A 21 -9.98 -12.40 25.24
CA GLU A 21 -8.66 -11.78 25.43
C GLU A 21 -7.84 -11.88 24.15
N LEU A 22 -6.96 -10.90 23.92
CA LEU A 22 -6.00 -10.93 22.83
C LEU A 22 -4.88 -11.93 23.13
N PRO A 23 -4.33 -12.60 22.11
CA PRO A 23 -3.12 -13.41 22.29
C PRO A 23 -1.91 -12.53 22.60
N GLU A 24 -0.83 -13.17 23.07
CA GLU A 24 0.45 -12.47 23.29
C GLU A 24 1.04 -11.96 21.96
N PRO A 25 1.84 -10.87 21.99
CA PRO A 25 2.53 -10.36 20.81
C PRO A 25 3.27 -11.47 20.06
N GLY A 26 3.18 -11.44 18.74
CA GLY A 26 3.76 -12.45 17.84
C GLY A 26 2.89 -13.68 17.61
N GLN A 27 1.92 -13.98 18.48
CA GLN A 27 0.99 -15.08 18.26
C GLN A 27 -0.06 -14.77 17.19
N THR A 28 -0.61 -15.81 16.57
CA THR A 28 -1.61 -15.66 15.50
C THR A 28 -2.94 -15.13 16.04
N LEU A 29 -3.40 -14.03 15.45
CA LEU A 29 -4.73 -13.46 15.63
C LEU A 29 -5.50 -13.50 14.30
N LYS A 30 -6.76 -13.93 14.34
CA LYS A 30 -7.64 -13.94 13.17
C LYS A 30 -8.59 -12.74 13.21
N ILE A 31 -8.58 -11.93 12.17
CA ILE A 31 -9.43 -10.74 12.02
C ILE A 31 -10.54 -11.01 11.02
N GLN A 32 -11.76 -10.64 11.39
CA GLN A 32 -12.92 -10.62 10.50
C GLN A 32 -13.13 -9.20 10.00
N PHE A 33 -12.75 -8.94 8.74
CA PHE A 33 -12.89 -7.61 8.17
C PHE A 33 -14.34 -7.31 7.77
N SER A 34 -14.81 -6.10 8.12
CA SER A 34 -16.15 -5.60 7.77
C SER A 34 -16.18 -4.91 6.41
N HIS A 35 -15.05 -4.34 5.98
CA HIS A 35 -14.90 -3.66 4.70
C HIS A 35 -13.72 -4.23 3.92
N THR A 36 -13.81 -4.14 2.59
CA THR A 36 -12.70 -4.47 1.68
C THR A 36 -12.57 -3.41 0.61
N LEU A 37 -11.32 -3.13 0.20
CA LEU A 37 -11.00 -2.09 -0.76
C LEU A 37 -10.10 -2.65 -1.87
N TYR A 38 -10.54 -2.53 -3.12
CA TYR A 38 -9.73 -2.81 -4.30
C TYR A 38 -9.39 -1.52 -5.05
N GLN A 39 -8.22 -1.48 -5.63
CA GLN A 39 -7.86 -0.55 -6.68
C GLN A 39 -7.63 -1.32 -8.00
N ASP A 40 -7.81 -0.67 -9.13
CA ASP A 40 -7.88 -1.32 -10.45
C ASP A 40 -6.57 -1.98 -10.91
N ALA A 41 -5.40 -1.57 -10.43
CA ALA A 41 -4.13 -2.20 -10.80
C ALA A 41 -3.94 -3.61 -10.21
N THR A 42 -4.62 -3.94 -9.11
CA THR A 42 -4.62 -5.29 -8.49
C THR A 42 -6.01 -5.93 -8.56
N GLY A 43 -7.05 -5.13 -8.77
CA GLY A 43 -8.45 -5.52 -8.66
C GLY A 43 -8.86 -6.59 -9.66
N THR A 44 -8.36 -6.56 -10.91
CA THR A 44 -8.73 -7.57 -11.92
C THR A 44 -8.29 -8.97 -11.50
N ALA A 45 -7.05 -9.15 -11.06
CA ALA A 45 -6.56 -10.46 -10.59
C ALA A 45 -7.29 -10.90 -9.32
N ALA A 46 -7.56 -9.97 -8.39
CA ALA A 46 -8.31 -10.24 -7.18
C ALA A 46 -9.78 -10.63 -7.48
N ALA A 47 -10.43 -9.97 -8.43
CA ALA A 47 -11.78 -10.33 -8.87
C ALA A 47 -11.81 -11.73 -9.52
N LEU A 48 -10.82 -12.05 -10.36
CA LEU A 48 -10.65 -13.40 -10.93
C LEU A 48 -10.41 -14.46 -9.82
N ALA A 49 -9.68 -14.12 -8.77
CA ALA A 49 -9.51 -15.00 -7.62
C ALA A 49 -10.84 -15.23 -6.88
N PHE A 50 -11.64 -14.18 -6.69
CA PHE A 50 -12.96 -14.29 -6.09
C PHE A 50 -13.91 -15.16 -6.93
N GLU A 51 -13.95 -14.97 -8.24
CA GLU A 51 -14.74 -15.83 -9.16
C GLU A 51 -14.31 -17.29 -9.06
N LYS A 52 -12.99 -17.55 -9.02
CA LYS A 52 -12.44 -18.91 -8.89
C LYS A 52 -12.84 -19.61 -7.58
N MET A 53 -13.19 -18.85 -6.53
CA MET A 53 -13.71 -19.41 -5.29
C MET A 53 -15.19 -19.87 -5.40
N GLY A 54 -15.92 -19.49 -6.44
CA GLY A 54 -17.32 -19.88 -6.65
C GLY A 54 -18.28 -19.23 -5.64
N VAL A 55 -17.94 -18.05 -5.08
CA VAL A 55 -18.78 -17.31 -4.16
C VAL A 55 -19.63 -16.30 -4.94
N ASP A 56 -20.96 -16.38 -4.79
CA ASP A 56 -21.87 -15.54 -5.58
C ASP A 56 -21.86 -14.07 -5.18
N ARG A 57 -21.76 -13.77 -3.88
CA ARG A 57 -21.83 -12.39 -3.37
C ARG A 57 -20.80 -12.17 -2.25
N VAL A 58 -20.30 -10.94 -2.22
CA VAL A 58 -19.42 -10.47 -1.16
C VAL A 58 -20.11 -10.45 0.21
N LYS A 59 -19.34 -10.68 1.26
CA LYS A 59 -19.81 -10.70 2.66
C LYS A 59 -19.38 -9.46 3.45
N THR A 60 -18.69 -8.53 2.79
CA THR A 60 -18.16 -7.27 3.35
C THR A 60 -18.78 -6.09 2.61
N THR A 61 -18.68 -4.88 3.15
CA THR A 61 -18.82 -3.67 2.34
C THR A 61 -17.60 -3.55 1.45
N ALA A 62 -17.72 -4.05 0.22
CA ALA A 62 -16.63 -4.07 -0.75
C ALA A 62 -16.69 -2.84 -1.66
N VAL A 63 -15.57 -2.14 -1.80
CA VAL A 63 -15.42 -0.96 -2.66
C VAL A 63 -14.32 -1.20 -3.68
N ILE A 64 -14.64 -1.06 -4.96
CA ILE A 64 -13.71 -1.15 -6.09
C ILE A 64 -13.53 0.23 -6.67
N VAL A 65 -12.28 0.68 -6.81
CA VAL A 65 -11.96 2.04 -7.27
C VAL A 65 -11.01 1.99 -8.46
N VAL A 66 -11.36 2.73 -9.51
CA VAL A 66 -10.47 2.96 -10.67
C VAL A 66 -9.67 4.22 -10.43
N ASP A 67 -8.39 4.07 -10.05
CA ASP A 67 -7.52 5.19 -9.71
C ASP A 67 -6.05 5.03 -10.13
N HIS A 68 -5.57 3.82 -10.39
CA HIS A 68 -4.19 3.57 -10.79
C HIS A 68 -3.99 3.50 -12.31
N LYS A 69 -5.03 3.15 -13.06
CA LYS A 69 -5.03 3.01 -14.53
C LYS A 69 -5.98 4.01 -15.19
N THR A 70 -6.30 5.11 -14.50
CA THR A 70 -7.14 6.18 -15.03
C THR A 70 -6.51 6.83 -16.26
N LEU A 71 -5.20 7.06 -16.24
CA LEU A 71 -4.45 7.47 -17.43
C LEU A 71 -4.19 6.24 -18.31
N GLN A 72 -5.10 5.97 -19.23
CA GLN A 72 -5.08 4.79 -20.09
C GLN A 72 -4.01 4.90 -21.19
N VAL A 73 -3.30 3.78 -21.41
CA VAL A 73 -2.39 3.60 -22.53
C VAL A 73 -2.95 2.52 -23.46
N GLY A 74 -3.97 2.89 -24.24
CA GLY A 74 -4.69 1.97 -25.11
C GLY A 74 -6.02 1.45 -24.50
N ASN A 75 -6.61 0.41 -25.11
CA ASN A 75 -7.93 -0.08 -24.77
C ASN A 75 -7.94 -1.13 -23.64
N ILE A 76 -6.80 -1.73 -23.32
CA ILE A 76 -6.70 -2.83 -22.33
C ILE A 76 -7.19 -2.38 -20.95
N ASP A 77 -6.80 -1.18 -20.52
CA ASP A 77 -7.23 -0.63 -19.24
C ASP A 77 -8.76 -0.37 -19.22
N GLY A 78 -9.33 0.06 -20.36
CA GLY A 78 -10.77 0.22 -20.51
C GLY A 78 -11.53 -1.12 -20.41
N ASP A 79 -10.96 -2.21 -20.91
CA ASP A 79 -11.53 -3.55 -20.77
C ASP A 79 -11.48 -4.02 -19.30
N ASP A 80 -10.39 -3.76 -18.59
CA ASP A 80 -10.28 -4.04 -17.15
C ASP A 80 -11.33 -3.27 -16.34
N HIS A 81 -11.51 -1.96 -16.63
CA HIS A 81 -12.50 -1.14 -15.94
C HIS A 81 -13.92 -1.66 -16.16
N ARG A 82 -14.26 -2.04 -17.41
CA ARG A 82 -15.57 -2.64 -17.74
C ARG A 82 -15.78 -3.97 -17.03
N TYR A 83 -14.74 -4.82 -16.97
CA TYR A 83 -14.79 -6.08 -16.23
C TYR A 83 -15.07 -5.82 -14.75
N LEU A 84 -14.31 -4.93 -14.11
CA LEU A 84 -14.46 -4.59 -12.70
C LEU A 84 -15.85 -3.98 -12.39
N GLU A 85 -16.40 -3.15 -13.28
CA GLU A 85 -17.76 -2.63 -13.13
C GLU A 85 -18.80 -3.76 -13.17
N THR A 86 -18.71 -4.66 -14.16
CA THR A 86 -19.65 -5.79 -14.25
C THR A 86 -19.48 -6.76 -13.09
N PHE A 87 -18.25 -6.98 -12.62
CA PHE A 87 -17.96 -7.74 -11.41
C PHE A 87 -18.61 -7.11 -10.17
N ALA A 88 -18.44 -5.80 -9.98
CA ALA A 88 -19.03 -5.09 -8.85
C ALA A 88 -20.55 -5.23 -8.82
N ARG A 89 -21.21 -5.02 -9.98
CA ARG A 89 -22.66 -5.15 -10.12
C ARG A 89 -23.15 -6.57 -9.84
N LYS A 90 -22.41 -7.59 -10.32
CA LYS A 90 -22.78 -9.00 -10.16
C LYS A 90 -22.60 -9.48 -8.73
N HIS A 91 -21.49 -9.13 -8.10
CA HIS A 91 -21.11 -9.67 -6.80
C HIS A 91 -21.49 -8.78 -5.62
N GLY A 92 -22.07 -7.59 -5.88
CA GLY A 92 -22.62 -6.72 -4.84
C GLY A 92 -21.59 -5.79 -4.19
N CYS A 93 -20.63 -5.29 -4.98
CA CYS A 93 -19.68 -4.27 -4.56
C CYS A 93 -20.14 -2.86 -4.95
N TRP A 94 -19.64 -1.85 -4.24
CA TRP A 94 -19.62 -0.47 -4.70
C TRP A 94 -18.53 -0.33 -5.77
N PHE A 95 -18.80 0.43 -6.81
CA PHE A 95 -17.82 0.72 -7.86
C PHE A 95 -17.64 2.23 -8.03
N SER A 96 -16.41 2.69 -7.90
CA SER A 96 -15.98 4.07 -8.12
C SER A 96 -15.30 4.16 -9.48
N PRO A 97 -15.92 4.81 -10.48
CA PRO A 97 -15.37 4.91 -11.83
C PRO A 97 -14.14 5.79 -11.90
N SER A 98 -13.44 5.69 -13.02
CA SER A 98 -12.31 6.56 -13.37
C SER A 98 -12.67 8.05 -13.21
N GLY A 99 -11.76 8.81 -12.58
CA GLY A 99 -11.94 10.25 -12.33
C GLY A 99 -12.73 10.60 -11.06
N ASN A 100 -13.33 9.61 -10.36
CA ASN A 100 -13.97 9.90 -9.09
C ASN A 100 -12.97 10.20 -7.96
N GLY A 101 -11.85 9.48 -7.90
CA GLY A 101 -10.78 9.80 -6.95
C GLY A 101 -9.87 8.64 -6.61
N ILE A 102 -8.84 8.95 -5.84
CA ILE A 102 -7.89 8.01 -5.28
C ILE A 102 -8.61 7.10 -4.28
N CYS A 103 -8.39 5.79 -4.35
CA CYS A 103 -9.09 4.78 -3.55
C CYS A 103 -9.10 5.10 -2.06
N HIS A 104 -7.99 5.56 -1.50
CA HIS A 104 -7.88 5.92 -0.08
C HIS A 104 -8.63 7.21 0.26
N SER A 105 -8.67 8.19 -0.66
CA SER A 105 -9.40 9.44 -0.47
C SER A 105 -10.90 9.19 -0.47
N VAL A 106 -11.43 8.55 -1.52
CA VAL A 106 -12.87 8.26 -1.62
C VAL A 106 -13.35 7.29 -0.53
N PHE A 107 -12.49 6.33 -0.12
CA PHE A 107 -12.82 5.43 0.98
C PHE A 107 -12.91 6.18 2.31
N LEU A 108 -11.94 7.03 2.63
CA LEU A 108 -11.95 7.85 3.85
C LEU A 108 -13.16 8.77 3.88
N GLU A 109 -13.47 9.41 2.75
CA GLU A 109 -14.56 10.37 2.62
C GLU A 109 -15.95 9.72 2.78
N ASP A 110 -16.19 8.57 2.16
CA ASP A 110 -17.56 8.08 1.96
C ASP A 110 -17.85 6.70 2.59
N PHE A 111 -16.82 5.93 2.97
CA PHE A 111 -17.00 4.55 3.46
C PHE A 111 -16.35 4.26 4.82
N ALA A 112 -15.34 5.04 5.24
CA ALA A 112 -14.65 4.78 6.50
C ALA A 112 -15.59 5.00 7.70
N VAL A 113 -15.58 4.04 8.66
CA VAL A 113 -16.44 4.04 9.86
C VAL A 113 -15.61 3.72 11.08
N PRO A 114 -15.58 4.58 12.12
CA PRO A 114 -14.84 4.33 13.36
C PRO A 114 -15.21 2.98 14.01
N GLY A 115 -14.20 2.29 14.55
CA GLY A 115 -14.39 1.00 15.22
C GLY A 115 -14.57 -0.20 14.28
N ARG A 116 -14.73 0.03 12.98
CA ARG A 116 -14.80 -1.01 11.94
C ARG A 116 -13.40 -1.32 11.39
N SER A 117 -13.34 -2.31 10.49
CA SER A 117 -12.10 -2.75 9.88
C SER A 117 -12.15 -2.77 8.36
N VAL A 118 -11.01 -2.51 7.71
CA VAL A 118 -10.84 -2.60 6.25
C VAL A 118 -9.56 -3.32 5.87
N LEU A 119 -9.67 -4.27 4.95
CA LEU A 119 -8.54 -4.90 4.27
C LEU A 119 -8.52 -4.44 2.81
N GLY A 120 -7.40 -3.86 2.39
CA GLY A 120 -7.29 -3.31 1.04
C GLY A 120 -6.13 -3.90 0.24
N SER A 121 -6.31 -3.99 -1.07
CA SER A 121 -5.28 -4.48 -2.00
C SER A 121 -4.18 -3.44 -2.31
N ASP A 122 -4.14 -2.38 -1.55
CA ASP A 122 -3.08 -1.37 -1.57
C ASP A 122 -2.43 -1.20 -0.19
N SER A 123 -1.11 -1.02 -0.15
CA SER A 123 -0.33 -0.90 1.09
C SER A 123 -0.71 0.32 1.93
N HIS A 124 -1.25 1.40 1.32
CA HIS A 124 -1.66 2.61 2.02
C HIS A 124 -3.12 2.59 2.51
N THR A 125 -3.76 1.43 2.51
CA THR A 125 -5.08 1.22 3.14
C THR A 125 -5.09 1.68 4.61
N THR A 126 -3.92 1.65 5.28
CA THR A 126 -3.70 2.19 6.63
C THR A 126 -4.19 3.64 6.79
N ASN A 127 -4.37 4.39 5.69
CA ASN A 127 -4.95 5.74 5.66
C ASN A 127 -6.25 5.86 6.48
N ALA A 128 -7.11 4.83 6.45
CA ALA A 128 -8.37 4.83 7.18
C ALA A 128 -8.21 4.72 8.71
N GLY A 129 -7.01 4.44 9.20
CA GLY A 129 -6.67 4.53 10.63
C GLY A 129 -6.80 5.94 11.19
N GLY A 130 -6.70 6.98 10.34
CA GLY A 130 -6.98 8.36 10.71
C GLY A 130 -8.45 8.63 11.09
N MET A 131 -9.38 7.77 10.67
CA MET A 131 -10.80 7.76 11.06
C MET A 131 -11.06 6.90 12.31
N GLY A 132 -10.07 6.17 12.84
CA GLY A 132 -10.26 5.18 13.90
C GLY A 132 -10.74 3.81 13.39
N MET A 133 -10.32 3.39 12.19
CA MET A 133 -10.54 2.03 11.66
C MET A 133 -9.30 1.15 11.87
N LEU A 134 -9.53 -0.16 12.07
CA LEU A 134 -8.49 -1.16 11.86
C LEU A 134 -8.25 -1.31 10.35
N ALA A 135 -7.21 -0.67 9.83
CA ALA A 135 -6.99 -0.55 8.40
C ALA A 135 -5.64 -1.17 8.00
N MET A 136 -5.67 -2.16 7.12
CA MET A 136 -4.48 -2.91 6.71
C MET A 136 -4.42 -3.12 5.21
N GLY A 137 -3.19 -3.04 4.65
CA GLY A 137 -2.91 -3.49 3.29
C GLY A 137 -2.56 -4.97 3.25
N ALA A 138 -3.03 -5.66 2.20
CA ALA A 138 -2.76 -7.06 1.93
C ALA A 138 -2.66 -7.33 0.42
N GLY A 139 -2.31 -8.54 0.01
CA GLY A 139 -2.39 -8.97 -1.39
C GLY A 139 -3.84 -9.08 -1.87
N GLY A 140 -4.06 -8.93 -3.18
CA GLY A 140 -5.40 -8.99 -3.75
C GLY A 140 -6.12 -10.31 -3.47
N THR A 141 -5.40 -11.42 -3.47
CA THR A 141 -5.93 -12.75 -3.12
C THR A 141 -6.45 -12.79 -1.68
N ASP A 142 -5.73 -12.25 -0.72
CA ASP A 142 -6.17 -12.16 0.69
C ASP A 142 -7.43 -11.30 0.83
N VAL A 143 -7.48 -10.17 0.12
CA VAL A 143 -8.66 -9.31 0.10
C VAL A 143 -9.86 -10.04 -0.51
N SER A 144 -9.65 -10.89 -1.53
CA SER A 144 -10.70 -11.73 -2.11
C SER A 144 -11.26 -12.75 -1.12
N PHE A 145 -10.40 -13.36 -0.30
CA PHE A 145 -10.83 -14.23 0.80
C PHE A 145 -11.63 -13.47 1.86
N ALA A 146 -11.19 -12.26 2.23
CA ALA A 146 -11.94 -11.41 3.16
C ALA A 146 -13.30 -11.02 2.58
N MET A 147 -13.40 -10.68 1.27
CA MET A 147 -14.66 -10.45 0.57
C MET A 147 -15.60 -11.65 0.63
N ALA A 148 -15.04 -12.86 0.53
CA ALA A 148 -15.79 -14.11 0.66
C ALA A 148 -16.18 -14.44 2.13
N GLY A 149 -15.87 -13.56 3.08
CA GLY A 149 -16.20 -13.72 4.50
C GLY A 149 -15.21 -14.60 5.26
N LYS A 150 -14.00 -14.81 4.75
CA LYS A 150 -12.96 -15.53 5.48
C LYS A 150 -12.17 -14.58 6.38
N SER A 151 -11.77 -15.09 7.55
CA SER A 151 -10.90 -14.34 8.43
C SER A 151 -9.48 -14.26 7.88
N TYR A 152 -8.81 -13.12 8.12
CA TYR A 152 -7.42 -12.90 7.77
C TYR A 152 -6.53 -13.07 9.01
N LYS A 153 -5.41 -13.77 8.84
CA LYS A 153 -4.45 -14.01 9.92
C LYS A 153 -3.43 -12.88 9.99
N ILE A 154 -3.15 -12.42 11.21
CA ILE A 154 -2.04 -11.51 11.51
C ILE A 154 -1.26 -12.05 12.70
N ALA A 155 0.03 -11.70 12.80
CA ALA A 155 0.72 -11.77 14.07
C ALA A 155 0.18 -10.66 14.97
N MET A 156 -0.17 -10.96 16.22
CA MET A 156 -0.56 -9.96 17.21
C MET A 156 0.56 -8.91 17.33
N PRO A 157 0.31 -7.62 17.03
CA PRO A 157 1.36 -6.62 17.11
C PRO A 157 1.56 -6.11 18.52
N ASP A 158 2.78 -5.70 18.83
CA ASP A 158 3.07 -4.80 19.93
C ASP A 158 2.53 -3.41 19.62
N VAL A 159 2.01 -2.71 20.63
CA VAL A 159 1.47 -1.36 20.46
C VAL A 159 2.49 -0.32 20.90
N VAL A 160 2.97 0.47 19.94
CA VAL A 160 3.84 1.63 20.18
C VAL A 160 2.99 2.88 20.23
N GLU A 161 3.06 3.60 21.34
CA GLU A 161 2.43 4.90 21.49
C GLU A 161 3.23 5.99 20.78
N VAL A 162 2.57 6.78 19.94
CA VAL A 162 3.09 8.05 19.41
C VAL A 162 2.32 9.18 20.10
N ARG A 163 2.93 9.74 21.15
CA ARG A 163 2.30 10.79 21.97
C ARG A 163 2.58 12.17 21.39
N LEU A 164 1.52 12.82 20.93
CA LEU A 164 1.57 14.15 20.32
C LEU A 164 1.25 15.23 21.36
N SER A 165 2.06 16.26 21.42
CA SER A 165 1.80 17.47 22.21
C SER A 165 1.80 18.73 21.33
N GLY A 166 1.22 19.84 21.82
CA GLY A 166 1.19 21.10 21.11
C GLY A 166 0.32 21.09 19.84
N ALA A 167 0.58 22.03 18.94
CA ALA A 167 -0.10 22.20 17.65
C ALA A 167 0.93 22.55 16.58
N LEU A 168 0.65 22.19 15.32
CA LEU A 168 1.53 22.50 14.18
C LEU A 168 1.67 24.01 14.01
N PRO A 169 2.91 24.55 13.94
CA PRO A 169 3.14 25.97 13.70
C PRO A 169 2.84 26.34 12.23
N ALA A 170 2.71 27.65 11.97
CA ALA A 170 2.56 28.15 10.60
C ALA A 170 3.71 27.64 9.70
N GLY A 171 3.35 27.16 8.50
CA GLY A 171 4.32 26.62 7.55
C GLY A 171 4.63 25.13 7.70
N VAL A 172 4.10 24.48 8.74
CA VAL A 172 4.29 23.05 9.00
C VAL A 172 2.96 22.32 8.83
N LEU A 173 2.98 21.17 8.18
CA LEU A 173 1.80 20.34 7.94
C LEU A 173 1.97 18.93 8.53
N ALA A 174 0.91 18.15 8.51
CA ALA A 174 0.90 16.75 8.94
C ALA A 174 1.95 15.89 8.22
N LYS A 175 2.31 16.25 6.99
CA LYS A 175 3.42 15.61 6.26
C LYS A 175 4.76 15.80 6.95
N ASP A 176 5.05 17.01 7.42
CA ASP A 176 6.27 17.29 8.17
C ASP A 176 6.27 16.51 9.50
N ALA A 177 5.12 16.41 10.16
CA ALA A 177 4.96 15.66 11.40
C ALA A 177 5.25 14.16 11.20
N ILE A 178 4.68 13.53 10.18
CA ILE A 178 4.94 12.10 9.94
C ILE A 178 6.39 11.83 9.53
N LEU A 179 7.03 12.72 8.77
CA LEU A 179 8.45 12.58 8.47
C LEU A 179 9.30 12.59 9.74
N ASN A 180 8.95 13.41 10.73
CA ASN A 180 9.61 13.41 12.05
C ASN A 180 9.30 12.13 12.85
N VAL A 181 8.06 11.64 12.83
CA VAL A 181 7.72 10.34 13.45
C VAL A 181 8.56 9.22 12.84
N LEU A 182 8.65 9.16 11.49
CA LEU A 182 9.46 8.16 10.79
C LEU A 182 10.95 8.25 11.11
N ARG A 183 11.47 9.46 11.33
CA ARG A 183 12.85 9.65 11.79
C ARG A 183 13.09 9.03 13.16
N GLU A 184 12.16 9.22 14.11
CA GLU A 184 12.28 8.73 15.49
C GLU A 184 12.07 7.22 15.60
N ILE A 185 11.13 6.64 14.85
CA ILE A 185 10.86 5.19 14.90
C ILE A 185 11.75 4.37 13.96
N GLY A 186 12.32 5.01 12.94
CA GLY A 186 13.05 4.37 11.86
C GLY A 186 12.15 3.75 10.81
N ILE A 187 12.71 3.51 9.62
CA ILE A 187 12.01 2.86 8.49
C ILE A 187 12.31 1.35 8.38
N LYS A 188 13.05 0.79 9.33
CA LYS A 188 13.43 -0.63 9.40
C LYS A 188 13.22 -1.18 10.80
N GLY A 189 13.01 -2.50 10.89
CA GLY A 189 12.95 -3.19 12.19
C GLY A 189 11.60 -3.09 12.93
N ASN A 190 10.57 -2.53 12.31
CA ASN A 190 9.26 -2.31 12.94
C ASN A 190 8.23 -3.41 12.59
N LYS A 191 8.70 -4.56 12.13
CA LYS A 191 7.81 -5.72 11.91
C LYS A 191 7.23 -6.18 13.25
N GLY A 192 5.92 -6.46 13.25
CA GLY A 192 5.23 -6.92 14.47
C GLY A 192 4.80 -5.82 15.42
N ILE A 193 4.86 -4.55 15.02
CA ILE A 193 4.29 -3.44 15.80
C ILE A 193 3.14 -2.74 15.07
N CYS A 194 2.31 -2.02 15.81
CA CYS A 194 1.38 -1.02 15.30
C CYS A 194 1.60 0.31 16.04
N LEU A 195 1.15 1.41 15.41
CA LEU A 195 1.25 2.75 15.99
C LEU A 195 -0.12 3.21 16.48
N GLU A 196 -0.20 3.64 17.73
CA GLU A 196 -1.36 4.34 18.27
C GLU A 196 -1.00 5.78 18.59
N TYR A 197 -1.71 6.73 18.01
CA TYR A 197 -1.50 8.16 18.23
C TYR A 197 -2.34 8.64 19.38
N THR A 198 -1.70 9.28 20.35
CA THR A 198 -2.29 9.74 21.62
C THR A 198 -1.86 11.17 21.96
N GLY A 199 -2.26 11.66 23.13
CA GLY A 199 -1.88 12.96 23.66
C GLY A 199 -2.77 14.11 23.18
N GLN A 200 -2.60 15.27 23.81
CA GLN A 200 -3.45 16.45 23.55
C GLN A 200 -3.28 17.02 22.13
N GLY A 201 -2.13 16.78 21.49
CA GLY A 201 -1.86 17.22 20.12
C GLY A 201 -2.78 16.56 19.08
N VAL A 202 -3.34 15.37 19.37
CA VAL A 202 -4.29 14.69 18.49
C VAL A 202 -5.53 15.54 18.22
N GLY A 203 -6.03 16.25 19.21
CA GLY A 203 -7.19 17.15 19.08
C GLY A 203 -6.96 18.35 18.15
N ASN A 204 -5.69 18.68 17.87
CA ASN A 204 -5.30 19.78 16.97
C ASN A 204 -5.12 19.33 15.50
N LEU A 205 -5.30 18.03 15.22
CA LEU A 205 -5.19 17.45 13.87
C LEU A 205 -6.57 17.09 13.33
N GLY A 206 -6.91 17.60 12.14
CA GLY A 206 -8.11 17.18 11.41
C GLY A 206 -8.03 15.73 10.97
N VAL A 207 -9.16 15.12 10.60
CA VAL A 207 -9.20 13.71 10.13
C VAL A 207 -8.26 13.47 8.94
N THR A 208 -8.16 14.42 8.02
CA THR A 208 -7.26 14.31 6.86
C THR A 208 -5.77 14.42 7.24
N ASP A 209 -5.44 15.16 8.29
CA ASP A 209 -4.08 15.19 8.84
C ASP A 209 -3.74 13.87 9.53
N ARG A 210 -4.67 13.33 10.34
CA ARG A 210 -4.55 12.00 10.96
C ARG A 210 -4.38 10.92 9.91
N ALA A 211 -5.14 11.00 8.81
CA ALA A 211 -5.03 10.08 7.69
C ALA A 211 -3.65 10.15 7.01
N THR A 212 -3.05 11.34 6.88
CA THR A 212 -1.67 11.51 6.38
C THR A 212 -0.66 10.77 7.28
N LEU A 213 -0.77 10.90 8.61
CA LEU A 213 0.10 10.20 9.54
C LEU A 213 -0.09 8.69 9.48
N ALA A 214 -1.35 8.22 9.50
CA ALA A 214 -1.67 6.80 9.41
C ALA A 214 -1.23 6.17 8.09
N ASN A 215 -1.39 6.87 6.96
CA ASN A 215 -0.97 6.48 5.62
C ASN A 215 0.53 6.17 5.58
N MET A 216 1.34 7.10 6.03
CA MET A 216 2.80 6.97 5.95
C MET A 216 3.42 6.09 7.04
N GLY A 217 2.67 5.70 8.06
CA GLY A 217 3.09 4.65 8.98
C GLY A 217 3.48 3.34 8.26
N THR A 218 2.86 3.08 7.11
CA THR A 218 3.23 1.95 6.22
C THR A 218 4.70 1.95 5.84
N GLU A 219 5.33 3.11 5.69
CA GLU A 219 6.73 3.22 5.29
C GLU A 219 7.70 2.81 6.41
N ALA A 220 7.24 2.74 7.64
CA ALA A 220 7.98 2.15 8.76
C ALA A 220 7.84 0.62 8.82
N GLY A 221 6.97 0.01 8.00
CA GLY A 221 6.73 -1.44 8.00
C GLY A 221 5.80 -1.92 9.12
N VAL A 222 5.06 -1.02 9.76
CA VAL A 222 4.11 -1.37 10.84
C VAL A 222 2.86 -2.09 10.30
N ALA A 223 2.20 -2.86 11.15
CA ALA A 223 1.01 -3.62 10.78
C ALA A 223 -0.16 -2.70 10.41
N PHE A 224 -0.40 -1.67 11.23
CA PHE A 224 -1.36 -0.58 11.01
C PHE A 224 -1.01 0.62 11.88
N SER A 225 -1.67 1.75 11.61
CA SER A 225 -1.63 2.95 12.45
C SER A 225 -3.04 3.35 12.80
N ILE A 226 -3.29 3.84 14.03
CA ILE A 226 -4.64 4.15 14.47
C ILE A 226 -4.69 5.43 15.31
N PHE A 227 -5.75 6.20 15.10
CA PHE A 227 -6.13 7.36 15.90
C PHE A 227 -7.40 7.05 16.70
N PRO A 228 -7.63 7.75 17.81
CA PRO A 228 -8.92 7.71 18.49
C PRO A 228 -10.03 8.29 17.61
N SER A 229 -11.27 7.86 17.87
CA SER A 229 -12.47 8.47 17.31
C SER A 229 -13.10 9.38 18.35
N ASP A 230 -12.82 10.66 18.23
CA ASP A 230 -13.15 11.73 19.17
C ASP A 230 -14.14 12.76 18.57
N GLY A 231 -14.23 13.93 19.19
CA GLY A 231 -15.06 15.04 18.72
C GLY A 231 -14.66 15.57 17.33
N VAL A 232 -13.38 15.49 16.95
CA VAL A 232 -12.90 15.87 15.61
C VAL A 232 -13.42 14.90 14.57
N THR A 233 -13.35 13.60 14.85
CA THR A 233 -13.91 12.56 13.97
C THR A 233 -15.41 12.70 13.82
N LYS A 234 -16.12 13.00 14.93
CA LYS A 234 -17.55 13.27 14.93
C LYS A 234 -17.93 14.43 14.01
N ALA A 235 -17.28 15.58 14.20
CA ALA A 235 -17.54 16.78 13.40
C ALA A 235 -17.26 16.56 11.90
N TYR A 236 -16.22 15.80 11.57
CA TYR A 236 -15.91 15.44 10.19
C TYR A 236 -17.05 14.62 9.55
N LEU A 237 -17.54 13.58 10.24
CA LEU A 237 -18.62 12.74 9.75
C LEU A 237 -19.95 13.51 9.67
N GLU A 238 -20.26 14.35 10.65
CA GLU A 238 -21.44 15.23 10.64
C GLU A 238 -21.43 16.19 9.45
N GLY A 239 -20.26 16.81 9.17
CA GLY A 239 -20.05 17.69 8.03
C GLY A 239 -20.31 17.01 6.69
N ARG A 240 -20.13 15.69 6.62
CA ARG A 240 -20.43 14.86 5.44
C ARG A 240 -21.81 14.19 5.46
N GLY A 241 -22.69 14.56 6.39
CA GLY A 241 -24.02 13.96 6.55
C GLY A 241 -23.97 12.51 7.06
N ARG A 242 -22.85 12.05 7.60
CA ARG A 242 -22.57 10.70 8.08
C ARG A 242 -22.45 10.61 9.61
N GLY A 243 -23.04 11.56 10.34
CA GLY A 243 -22.98 11.59 11.81
C GLY A 243 -23.49 10.32 12.48
N ALA A 244 -24.39 9.57 11.84
CA ALA A 244 -24.89 8.29 12.33
C ALA A 244 -23.82 7.16 12.32
N ASP A 245 -22.77 7.30 11.54
CA ASP A 245 -21.66 6.34 11.48
C ASP A 245 -20.65 6.54 12.62
N TRP A 246 -20.75 7.64 13.35
CA TRP A 246 -19.81 7.94 14.40
C TRP A 246 -20.01 7.06 15.65
N SER A 247 -18.90 6.57 16.18
CA SER A 247 -18.80 5.96 17.50
C SER A 247 -17.52 6.43 18.18
N SER A 248 -17.57 6.68 19.49
CA SER A 248 -16.37 7.01 20.27
C SER A 248 -15.46 5.79 20.39
N LEU A 249 -14.16 6.01 20.22
CA LEU A 249 -13.13 5.00 20.40
C LEU A 249 -11.90 5.68 21.01
N GLU A 250 -11.69 5.47 22.32
CA GLU A 250 -10.61 6.07 23.10
C GLU A 250 -9.93 5.02 23.96
N ALA A 251 -8.66 5.22 24.29
CA ALA A 251 -7.94 4.37 25.23
C ALA A 251 -8.52 4.49 26.64
N ASP A 252 -8.49 3.40 27.42
CA ASP A 252 -8.82 3.46 28.83
C ASP A 252 -7.73 4.23 29.60
N GLN A 253 -8.12 4.86 30.69
CA GLN A 253 -7.14 5.48 31.56
C GLN A 253 -6.17 4.44 32.14
N GLY A 254 -4.88 4.66 31.96
CA GLY A 254 -3.84 3.74 32.40
C GLY A 254 -3.56 2.60 31.42
N ALA A 255 -4.02 2.71 30.17
CA ALA A 255 -3.65 1.76 29.10
C ALA A 255 -2.12 1.65 28.95
N ALA A 256 -1.63 0.42 28.77
CA ALA A 256 -0.21 0.15 28.63
C ALA A 256 0.21 0.10 27.15
N TYR A 257 1.46 0.47 26.89
CA TYR A 257 2.13 0.43 25.58
C TYR A 257 3.50 -0.22 25.72
N SER A 258 3.98 -0.85 24.66
CA SER A 258 5.32 -1.48 24.65
C SER A 258 6.43 -0.44 24.71
N ARG A 259 6.20 0.71 24.07
CA ARG A 259 7.13 1.85 24.05
C ARG A 259 6.34 3.13 23.73
N THR A 260 6.85 4.29 24.17
CA THR A 260 6.31 5.62 23.82
C THR A 260 7.34 6.41 23.03
N VAL A 261 6.89 7.03 21.94
CA VAL A 261 7.63 8.03 21.14
C VAL A 261 6.92 9.37 21.33
N GLU A 262 7.63 10.37 21.82
CA GLU A 262 7.06 11.69 22.08
C GLU A 262 7.39 12.65 20.93
N ILE A 263 6.38 13.34 20.40
CA ILE A 263 6.52 14.34 19.34
C ILE A 263 5.86 15.64 19.79
N ASP A 264 6.66 16.67 19.96
CA ASP A 264 6.17 18.03 20.17
C ASP A 264 5.87 18.67 18.80
N LEU A 265 4.58 18.75 18.44
CA LEU A 265 4.14 19.37 17.20
C LEU A 265 4.55 20.84 17.08
N ALA A 266 4.62 21.58 18.21
CA ALA A 266 4.95 22.99 18.21
C ALA A 266 6.43 23.27 17.90
N GLY A 267 7.30 22.30 18.17
CA GLY A 267 8.73 22.38 17.87
C GLY A 267 9.11 21.95 16.44
N LEU A 268 8.15 21.46 15.65
CA LEU A 268 8.44 20.97 14.30
C LEU A 268 8.75 22.11 13.32
N VAL A 269 9.57 21.79 12.33
CA VAL A 269 9.92 22.68 11.20
C VAL A 269 9.61 21.99 9.88
N PRO A 270 9.47 22.74 8.77
CA PRO A 270 9.36 22.15 7.44
C PRO A 270 10.48 21.16 7.19
N THR A 271 10.11 19.94 6.78
CA THR A 271 11.01 18.78 6.70
C THR A 271 11.03 18.22 5.30
N VAL A 272 12.21 17.87 4.80
CA VAL A 272 12.43 17.15 3.55
C VAL A 272 12.92 15.74 3.83
N ALA A 273 12.32 14.74 3.17
CA ALA A 273 12.87 13.40 3.12
C ALA A 273 13.70 13.24 1.85
N LEU A 274 15.00 13.09 2.04
CA LEU A 274 15.95 13.03 0.94
C LEU A 274 15.89 11.66 0.22
N TYR A 275 16.10 11.70 -1.08
CA TYR A 275 16.29 10.51 -1.91
C TYR A 275 17.59 9.77 -1.52
N PRO A 276 17.66 8.43 -1.61
CA PRO A 276 16.52 7.52 -1.88
C PRO A 276 15.85 7.02 -0.59
N ARG A 277 14.58 6.63 -0.70
CA ARG A 277 13.86 5.79 0.26
C ARG A 277 13.72 6.35 1.68
N LEU A 278 13.35 7.63 1.83
CA LEU A 278 13.20 8.23 3.18
C LEU A 278 14.47 8.05 4.03
N LYS A 279 15.64 7.99 3.38
CA LYS A 279 16.91 7.66 4.04
C LYS A 279 17.31 8.67 5.12
N SER A 280 17.00 9.94 4.85
CA SER A 280 17.25 11.04 5.77
C SER A 280 16.08 12.01 5.74
N MET A 281 15.60 12.41 6.90
CA MET A 281 14.54 13.39 7.10
C MET A 281 15.13 14.58 7.85
N GLU A 282 15.32 15.69 7.12
CA GLU A 282 16.11 16.83 7.56
C GLU A 282 15.30 18.14 7.43
N PRO A 283 15.65 19.19 8.19
CA PRO A 283 15.02 20.49 8.00
C PRO A 283 15.20 21.02 6.58
N VAL A 284 14.16 21.57 5.99
CA VAL A 284 14.23 22.21 4.65
C VAL A 284 15.28 23.31 4.60
N SER A 285 15.46 24.06 5.72
CA SER A 285 16.47 25.11 5.82
C SER A 285 17.89 24.65 5.53
N ASP A 286 18.23 23.40 5.85
CA ASP A 286 19.58 22.85 5.69
C ASP A 286 19.91 22.53 4.23
N HIS A 287 18.89 22.44 3.39
CA HIS A 287 18.97 22.13 1.95
C HIS A 287 18.37 23.25 1.09
N ALA A 288 18.05 24.41 1.68
CA ALA A 288 17.51 25.54 0.95
C ALA A 288 18.43 25.96 -0.21
N GLY A 289 17.81 26.22 -1.36
CA GLY A 289 18.56 26.57 -2.58
C GLY A 289 18.94 25.38 -3.48
N MET A 290 18.68 24.12 -3.09
CA MET A 290 18.80 22.96 -3.96
C MET A 290 17.96 23.19 -5.23
N LYS A 291 18.57 23.14 -6.41
CA LYS A 291 17.84 23.29 -7.68
C LYS A 291 16.91 22.12 -7.92
N ILE A 292 15.75 22.41 -8.48
CA ILE A 292 14.74 21.40 -8.82
C ILE A 292 14.26 21.60 -10.25
N ASP A 293 13.82 20.54 -10.90
CA ASP A 293 13.32 20.52 -12.27
C ASP A 293 11.79 20.35 -12.33
N ALA A 294 11.20 19.70 -11.32
CA ALA A 294 9.78 19.40 -11.29
C ALA A 294 9.19 19.41 -9.86
N VAL A 295 7.89 19.65 -9.77
CA VAL A 295 7.13 19.59 -8.51
C VAL A 295 5.81 18.85 -8.73
N PHE A 296 5.53 17.86 -7.89
CA PHE A 296 4.23 17.19 -7.84
C PHE A 296 3.55 17.39 -6.47
N ILE A 297 2.29 17.90 -6.49
CA ILE A 297 1.45 18.09 -5.30
C ILE A 297 0.19 17.24 -5.44
N GLY A 298 0.04 16.23 -4.59
CA GLY A 298 -1.06 15.29 -4.69
C GLY A 298 -0.82 14.03 -3.84
N SER A 299 -1.19 12.86 -4.38
CA SER A 299 -1.12 11.56 -3.71
C SER A 299 -2.15 11.40 -2.59
N CYS A 300 -2.44 10.17 -2.21
CA CYS A 300 -3.36 9.86 -1.11
C CYS A 300 -2.97 10.48 0.24
N THR A 301 -1.71 10.88 0.40
CA THR A 301 -1.23 11.55 1.61
C THR A 301 -1.63 13.02 1.69
N ASN A 302 -1.65 13.75 0.56
CA ASN A 302 -1.70 15.23 0.56
C ASN A 302 -2.64 15.84 -0.48
N ALA A 303 -3.55 15.06 -1.05
CA ALA A 303 -4.47 15.53 -2.09
C ALA A 303 -5.84 16.01 -1.54
N ASN A 304 -5.98 16.22 -0.23
CA ASN A 304 -7.20 16.73 0.39
C ASN A 304 -7.38 18.24 0.16
N TYR A 305 -8.59 18.73 0.38
CA TYR A 305 -8.95 20.13 0.17
C TYR A 305 -8.03 21.11 0.90
N ASP A 306 -7.80 20.90 2.20
CA ASP A 306 -7.04 21.83 3.03
C ASP A 306 -5.58 21.96 2.55
N ASN A 307 -4.95 20.85 2.21
CA ASN A 307 -3.58 20.82 1.71
C ASN A 307 -3.44 21.53 0.36
N LEU A 308 -4.38 21.28 -0.56
CA LEU A 308 -4.33 21.89 -1.89
C LEU A 308 -4.75 23.36 -1.85
N ALA A 309 -5.69 23.75 -1.00
CA ALA A 309 -6.05 25.15 -0.78
C ALA A 309 -4.86 25.95 -0.19
N LYS A 310 -4.15 25.37 0.79
CA LYS A 310 -2.92 25.99 1.35
C LYS A 310 -1.84 26.16 0.27
N ALA A 311 -1.61 25.15 -0.56
CA ALA A 311 -0.71 25.27 -1.71
C ALA A 311 -1.18 26.36 -2.68
N GLY A 312 -2.50 26.47 -2.92
CA GLY A 312 -3.11 27.51 -3.75
C GLY A 312 -2.87 28.92 -3.23
N GLU A 313 -2.94 29.12 -1.91
CA GLU A 313 -2.65 30.44 -1.32
C GLU A 313 -1.17 30.84 -1.51
N VAL A 314 -0.24 29.91 -1.40
CA VAL A 314 1.18 30.16 -1.70
C VAL A 314 1.39 30.50 -3.17
N LEU A 315 0.64 29.86 -4.09
CA LEU A 315 0.73 30.10 -5.53
C LEU A 315 0.00 31.37 -5.99
N ARG A 316 -0.86 31.95 -5.15
CA ARG A 316 -1.69 33.11 -5.50
C ARG A 316 -0.84 34.31 -5.93
N GLY A 317 -1.05 34.78 -7.17
CA GLY A 317 -0.33 35.91 -7.76
C GLY A 317 1.09 35.62 -8.23
N HIS A 318 1.51 34.36 -8.17
CA HIS A 318 2.82 33.90 -8.63
C HIS A 318 2.70 32.99 -9.86
N ARG A 319 3.78 32.88 -10.63
CA ARG A 319 3.95 31.80 -11.62
C ARG A 319 5.01 30.84 -11.15
N VAL A 320 4.80 29.56 -11.43
CA VAL A 320 5.79 28.53 -11.15
C VAL A 320 7.00 28.66 -12.08
N ALA A 321 8.18 28.44 -11.52
CA ALA A 321 9.47 28.52 -12.23
C ALA A 321 9.88 27.18 -12.87
N VAL A 322 9.25 26.07 -12.45
CA VAL A 322 9.55 24.71 -12.93
C VAL A 322 8.25 23.98 -13.27
N ASP A 323 8.36 22.87 -14.03
CA ASP A 323 7.19 22.05 -14.37
C ASP A 323 6.50 21.57 -13.09
N THR A 324 5.25 21.95 -12.91
CA THR A 324 4.50 21.72 -11.67
C THR A 324 3.14 21.12 -11.98
N ALA A 325 2.81 20.03 -11.31
CA ALA A 325 1.52 19.35 -11.42
C ALA A 325 0.81 19.21 -10.07
N ILE A 326 -0.52 19.38 -10.10
CA ILE A 326 -1.42 19.16 -8.95
C ILE A 326 -2.47 18.10 -9.32
N ALA A 327 -2.69 17.13 -8.43
CA ALA A 327 -3.74 16.13 -8.56
C ALA A 327 -4.67 16.18 -7.34
N PRO A 328 -5.96 16.58 -7.46
CA PRO A 328 -6.93 16.48 -6.36
C PRO A 328 -7.20 15.02 -5.98
N GLY A 329 -7.44 14.77 -4.70
CA GLY A 329 -7.64 13.41 -4.18
C GLY A 329 -8.97 12.77 -4.60
N SER A 330 -9.98 13.60 -4.87
CA SER A 330 -11.29 13.14 -5.31
C SER A 330 -12.01 14.21 -6.13
N GLN A 331 -13.04 13.81 -6.86
CA GLN A 331 -13.94 14.74 -7.56
C GLN A 331 -14.59 15.71 -6.56
N ALA A 332 -14.90 15.24 -5.35
CA ALA A 332 -15.43 16.08 -4.28
C ALA A 332 -14.45 17.20 -3.92
N VAL A 333 -13.18 16.88 -3.72
CA VAL A 333 -12.10 17.87 -3.47
C VAL A 333 -11.95 18.82 -4.66
N ALA A 334 -11.92 18.31 -5.89
CA ALA A 334 -11.82 19.15 -7.09
C ALA A 334 -12.98 20.16 -7.20
N ARG A 335 -14.20 19.74 -6.89
CA ARG A 335 -15.39 20.60 -6.84
C ARG A 335 -15.31 21.65 -5.75
N GLN A 336 -14.81 21.29 -4.56
CA GLN A 336 -14.60 22.26 -3.47
C GLN A 336 -13.55 23.32 -3.88
N LEU A 337 -12.40 22.90 -4.45
CA LEU A 337 -11.35 23.79 -4.95
C LEU A 337 -11.89 24.73 -6.02
N SER A 338 -12.73 24.22 -6.93
CA SER A 338 -13.38 25.03 -7.96
C SER A 338 -14.32 26.07 -7.37
N ALA A 339 -15.19 25.66 -6.43
CA ALA A 339 -16.13 26.55 -5.75
C ALA A 339 -15.41 27.66 -4.94
N ALA A 340 -14.25 27.37 -4.36
CA ALA A 340 -13.43 28.33 -3.65
C ALA A 340 -12.54 29.21 -4.56
N GLY A 341 -12.49 28.93 -5.87
CA GLY A 341 -11.70 29.67 -6.85
C GLY A 341 -10.23 29.25 -6.94
N TYR A 342 -9.82 28.15 -6.31
CA TYR A 342 -8.42 27.68 -6.35
C TYR A 342 -8.02 27.11 -7.70
N MET A 343 -8.95 26.56 -8.48
CA MET A 343 -8.64 26.09 -9.84
C MET A 343 -8.13 27.22 -10.74
N GLU A 344 -8.73 28.41 -10.64
CA GLU A 344 -8.25 29.60 -11.37
C GLU A 344 -6.83 29.99 -10.94
N ILE A 345 -6.53 29.93 -9.62
CA ILE A 345 -5.19 30.23 -9.11
C ILE A 345 -4.16 29.27 -9.71
N PHE A 346 -4.46 27.98 -9.76
CA PHE A 346 -3.56 26.97 -10.32
C PHE A 346 -3.29 27.22 -11.80
N TYR A 347 -4.32 27.50 -12.59
CA TYR A 347 -4.15 27.87 -14.01
C TYR A 347 -3.35 29.15 -14.18
N ALA A 348 -3.66 30.21 -13.44
CA ALA A 348 -2.94 31.47 -13.49
C ALA A 348 -1.46 31.32 -13.10
N ALA A 349 -1.16 30.44 -12.14
CA ALA A 349 0.20 30.10 -11.75
C ALA A 349 0.95 29.25 -12.79
N GLY A 350 0.26 28.69 -13.79
CA GLY A 350 0.86 27.82 -14.82
C GLY A 350 1.02 26.36 -14.36
N VAL A 351 0.25 25.93 -13.36
CA VAL A 351 0.27 24.56 -12.85
C VAL A 351 -0.58 23.64 -13.73
N ARG A 352 -0.09 22.45 -14.02
CA ARG A 352 -0.86 21.39 -14.67
C ARG A 352 -1.81 20.75 -13.65
N ILE A 353 -3.11 20.78 -13.94
CA ILE A 353 -4.10 20.05 -13.14
C ILE A 353 -4.24 18.67 -13.76
N MET A 354 -3.98 17.66 -12.94
CA MET A 354 -4.07 16.26 -13.33
C MET A 354 -5.40 15.64 -12.90
N GLU A 355 -5.67 14.44 -13.38
CA GLU A 355 -6.83 13.65 -12.97
C GLU A 355 -6.81 13.31 -11.47
N ASN A 356 -8.00 13.10 -10.90
CA ASN A 356 -8.18 12.67 -9.52
C ASN A 356 -7.81 11.18 -9.40
N ALA A 357 -6.52 10.89 -9.40
CA ALA A 357 -6.00 9.54 -9.53
C ALA A 357 -4.61 9.39 -8.89
N CYS A 358 -4.19 8.15 -8.67
CA CYS A 358 -2.86 7.85 -8.12
C CYS A 358 -1.73 8.01 -9.15
N SER A 359 -2.02 8.16 -10.41
CA SER A 359 -1.13 8.03 -11.59
C SER A 359 0.24 8.69 -11.45
N ALA A 360 0.31 9.99 -11.13
CA ALA A 360 1.58 10.72 -11.00
C ALA A 360 2.46 10.22 -9.84
N CYS A 361 1.86 9.66 -8.79
CA CYS A 361 2.59 9.04 -7.67
C CYS A 361 3.46 7.85 -8.12
N ILE A 362 3.13 7.23 -9.25
CA ILE A 362 3.86 6.11 -9.86
C ILE A 362 4.47 6.48 -11.22
N GLY A 363 4.67 7.77 -11.49
CA GLY A 363 5.32 8.25 -12.70
C GLY A 363 4.46 8.19 -13.96
N GLN A 364 3.13 8.07 -13.84
CA GLN A 364 2.22 8.09 -14.99
C GLN A 364 1.64 9.49 -15.21
N GLY A 365 1.83 10.03 -16.41
CA GLY A 365 1.34 11.35 -16.80
C GLY A 365 2.16 12.52 -16.29
N PHE A 366 3.01 12.31 -15.29
CA PHE A 366 3.97 13.27 -14.79
C PHE A 366 5.17 12.54 -14.17
N SER A 367 6.37 12.86 -14.63
CA SER A 367 7.64 12.28 -14.19
C SER A 367 8.73 13.33 -14.23
N PRO A 368 9.77 13.25 -13.39
CA PRO A 368 10.96 14.08 -13.55
C PRO A 368 11.72 13.71 -14.84
N PRO A 369 12.50 14.63 -15.42
CA PRO A 369 13.41 14.30 -16.52
C PRO A 369 14.53 13.35 -16.06
N THR A 370 15.26 12.77 -17.02
CA THR A 370 16.47 11.98 -16.73
C THR A 370 17.47 12.83 -15.95
N ASP A 371 18.05 12.29 -14.89
CA ASP A 371 18.98 12.95 -13.96
C ASP A 371 18.40 14.23 -13.31
N GLY A 372 17.08 14.42 -13.36
CA GLY A 372 16.40 15.57 -12.78
C GLY A 372 16.08 15.41 -11.29
N VAL A 373 15.81 16.53 -10.64
CA VAL A 373 15.41 16.62 -9.23
C VAL A 373 13.94 17.02 -9.13
N MET A 374 13.11 16.19 -8.48
CA MET A 374 11.71 16.47 -8.25
C MET A 374 11.39 16.58 -6.77
N LEU A 375 10.61 17.58 -6.38
CA LEU A 375 9.92 17.59 -5.10
C LEU A 375 8.53 16.96 -5.25
N SER A 376 8.17 16.11 -4.33
CA SER A 376 6.89 15.39 -4.37
C SER A 376 6.22 15.34 -3.00
N THR A 377 4.91 15.47 -2.97
CA THR A 377 4.12 15.24 -1.75
C THR A 377 3.63 13.79 -1.64
N ALA A 378 4.08 12.89 -2.52
CA ALA A 378 3.82 11.46 -2.45
C ALA A 378 4.40 10.81 -1.19
N ASN A 379 4.21 9.52 -1.04
CA ASN A 379 4.61 8.76 0.15
C ASN A 379 5.90 7.97 -0.02
N ARG A 380 6.40 7.78 -1.24
CA ARG A 380 7.60 6.97 -1.55
C ARG A 380 8.53 7.67 -2.52
N ASN A 381 9.83 7.47 -2.34
CA ASN A 381 10.87 8.06 -3.18
C ASN A 381 12.05 7.11 -3.46
N PHE A 382 11.80 5.81 -3.59
CA PHE A 382 12.84 4.89 -4.05
C PHE A 382 13.14 5.08 -5.55
N ALA A 383 14.31 4.62 -6.00
CA ALA A 383 14.74 4.72 -7.39
C ALA A 383 13.70 4.13 -8.37
N GLY A 384 13.42 4.84 -9.44
CA GLY A 384 12.42 4.43 -10.45
C GLY A 384 10.96 4.62 -10.07
N ARG A 385 10.62 5.01 -8.83
CA ARG A 385 9.23 5.16 -8.38
C ARG A 385 8.43 6.13 -9.23
N SER A 386 9.00 7.25 -9.60
CA SER A 386 8.33 8.31 -10.38
C SER A 386 8.74 8.33 -11.86
N GLY A 387 9.20 7.20 -12.42
CA GLY A 387 9.46 7.04 -13.85
C GLY A 387 10.88 6.60 -14.18
N THR A 388 11.90 7.39 -13.91
CA THR A 388 13.31 7.05 -14.19
C THR A 388 14.09 6.76 -12.91
N GLU A 389 15.04 5.83 -12.98
CA GLU A 389 15.93 5.48 -11.87
C GLU A 389 16.99 6.54 -11.58
N SER A 390 17.38 7.32 -12.61
CA SER A 390 18.43 8.32 -12.48
C SER A 390 17.96 9.64 -11.84
N ALA A 391 16.63 9.85 -11.73
CA ALA A 391 16.10 11.08 -11.12
C ALA A 391 16.02 10.96 -9.59
N GLU A 392 16.28 12.07 -8.92
CA GLU A 392 16.14 12.20 -7.48
C GLU A 392 14.77 12.77 -7.11
N VAL A 393 14.00 12.04 -6.31
CA VAL A 393 12.70 12.48 -5.82
C VAL A 393 12.79 12.72 -4.31
N HIS A 394 12.60 13.95 -3.87
CA HIS A 394 12.57 14.30 -2.45
C HIS A 394 11.14 14.53 -1.99
N LEU A 395 10.78 14.02 -0.80
CA LEU A 395 9.42 14.18 -0.28
C LEU A 395 9.34 15.39 0.64
N VAL A 396 8.33 16.21 0.39
CA VAL A 396 8.07 17.45 1.13
C VAL A 396 6.58 17.64 1.41
N SER A 397 6.23 18.59 2.27
CA SER A 397 4.84 19.00 2.46
C SER A 397 4.32 19.85 1.28
N PRO A 398 2.98 19.94 1.08
CA PRO A 398 2.38 20.79 0.05
C PRO A 398 2.80 22.26 0.09
N LEU A 399 3.01 22.81 1.27
CA LEU A 399 3.48 24.19 1.42
C LEU A 399 4.91 24.36 0.92
N THR A 400 5.81 23.45 1.34
CA THR A 400 7.20 23.43 0.84
C THR A 400 7.26 23.23 -0.67
N ALA A 401 6.43 22.30 -1.20
CA ALA A 401 6.35 22.04 -2.63
C ALA A 401 5.91 23.29 -3.41
N ALA A 402 4.83 23.96 -2.98
CA ALA A 402 4.31 25.16 -3.62
C ALA A 402 5.29 26.33 -3.58
N ALA A 403 5.91 26.60 -2.42
CA ALA A 403 6.91 27.66 -2.27
C ALA A 403 8.12 27.41 -3.17
N SER A 404 8.59 26.15 -3.22
CA SER A 404 9.71 25.75 -4.06
C SER A 404 9.40 25.85 -5.55
N ALA A 405 8.15 25.52 -5.96
CA ALA A 405 7.71 25.65 -7.35
C ALA A 405 7.78 27.09 -7.87
N VAL A 406 7.47 28.07 -7.01
CA VAL A 406 7.54 29.50 -7.36
C VAL A 406 8.98 29.96 -7.62
N VAL A 407 9.94 29.48 -6.84
CA VAL A 407 11.34 29.96 -6.92
C VAL A 407 12.27 29.02 -7.69
N GLY A 408 11.83 27.84 -8.10
CA GLY A 408 12.61 26.86 -8.87
C GLY A 408 13.73 26.19 -8.09
N LYS A 409 13.64 26.20 -6.77
CA LYS A 409 14.60 25.57 -5.85
C LYS A 409 13.91 25.24 -4.55
N LEU A 410 14.45 24.27 -3.76
CA LEU A 410 13.93 23.96 -2.44
C LEU A 410 13.94 25.20 -1.56
N ALA A 411 12.77 25.60 -1.04
CA ALA A 411 12.57 26.78 -0.24
C ALA A 411 11.75 26.50 1.03
N ASP A 412 12.08 27.21 2.09
CA ASP A 412 11.29 27.17 3.33
C ASP A 412 9.96 27.92 3.12
N PRO A 413 8.80 27.27 3.27
CA PRO A 413 7.51 27.90 3.02
C PRO A 413 7.21 29.05 3.99
N ARG A 414 7.85 29.10 5.16
CA ARG A 414 7.64 30.16 6.17
C ARG A 414 8.04 31.55 5.64
N GLU A 415 9.00 31.60 4.73
CA GLU A 415 9.40 32.85 4.04
C GLU A 415 8.29 33.34 3.09
N ALA A 416 7.55 32.41 2.47
CA ALA A 416 6.50 32.74 1.51
C ALA A 416 5.16 33.12 2.17
N ILE A 417 4.84 32.55 3.35
CA ILE A 417 3.54 32.73 4.00
C ILE A 417 3.45 33.88 5.00
N GLY A 418 4.59 34.46 5.39
CA GLY A 418 4.69 35.70 6.19
C GLY A 418 4.08 35.70 7.58
N GLY A 419 3.26 34.81 7.97
CA GLY A 419 2.60 34.76 9.29
C GLY A 419 1.26 34.04 9.29
N GLY A 420 0.77 33.61 8.17
CA GLY A 420 -0.46 32.83 8.08
C GLY A 420 -1.04 32.74 6.67
N LEU A 421 -1.96 31.83 6.50
CA LEU A 421 -2.69 31.65 5.25
C LEU A 421 -4.19 31.82 5.53
N ASP A 422 -4.87 32.60 4.71
CA ASP A 422 -6.33 32.76 4.77
C ASP A 422 -6.99 31.72 3.84
N ILE A 423 -7.34 30.58 4.41
CA ILE A 423 -7.93 29.48 3.66
C ILE A 423 -9.45 29.65 3.60
N LYS A 424 -9.99 29.73 2.39
CA LYS A 424 -11.44 29.74 2.20
C LYS A 424 -12.05 28.41 2.63
N THR A 425 -12.92 28.45 3.62
CA THR A 425 -13.68 27.26 4.04
C THR A 425 -14.84 27.04 3.10
N THR A 426 -15.00 25.82 2.60
CA THR A 426 -16.15 25.37 1.81
C THR A 426 -16.72 24.11 2.43
N PRO A 427 -18.07 23.91 2.35
CA PRO A 427 -18.67 22.66 2.80
C PRO A 427 -18.11 21.48 2.00
N PRO A 428 -17.95 20.30 2.61
CA PRO A 428 -17.56 19.10 1.87
C PRO A 428 -18.63 18.75 0.83
N VAL A 429 -18.19 18.28 -0.32
CA VAL A 429 -19.08 17.75 -1.36
C VAL A 429 -19.35 16.30 -1.08
N VAL A 430 -20.62 15.91 -1.02
CA VAL A 430 -21.05 14.51 -0.84
C VAL A 430 -21.92 14.16 -2.04
N ASP A 431 -21.49 13.20 -2.84
CA ASP A 431 -22.19 12.78 -4.06
C ASP A 431 -22.11 11.27 -4.27
N MET A 432 -23.00 10.54 -3.59
CA MET A 432 -23.07 9.08 -3.72
C MET A 432 -23.52 8.61 -5.12
N LYS A 433 -24.01 9.51 -5.99
CA LYS A 433 -24.33 9.18 -7.39
C LYS A 433 -23.08 9.05 -8.25
N ALA A 434 -21.91 9.51 -7.77
CA ALA A 434 -20.64 9.27 -8.40
C ALA A 434 -20.20 7.78 -8.36
N TYR A 435 -20.90 6.96 -7.57
CA TYR A 435 -20.65 5.51 -7.44
C TYR A 435 -21.75 4.69 -8.12
N THR A 436 -21.36 3.52 -8.64
CA THR A 436 -22.34 2.47 -8.96
C THR A 436 -22.59 1.67 -7.67
N ALA A 437 -23.81 1.73 -7.17
CA ALA A 437 -24.21 1.00 -5.96
C ALA A 437 -24.38 -0.50 -6.22
N PRO A 438 -24.24 -1.35 -5.18
CA PRO A 438 -24.55 -2.78 -5.26
C PRO A 438 -25.98 -3.03 -5.76
N LEU A 439 -26.12 -3.93 -6.74
CA LEU A 439 -27.45 -4.30 -7.22
C LEU A 439 -28.18 -5.25 -6.25
N PRO A 440 -29.53 -5.21 -6.21
CA PRO A 440 -30.31 -6.26 -5.59
C PRO A 440 -29.98 -7.63 -6.19
N GLU A 441 -30.08 -8.70 -5.41
CA GLU A 441 -29.65 -10.05 -5.80
C GLU A 441 -30.29 -10.54 -7.11
N ALA A 442 -31.59 -10.32 -7.28
CA ALA A 442 -32.33 -10.71 -8.48
C ALA A 442 -31.89 -9.98 -9.76
N GLU A 443 -31.38 -8.74 -9.64
CA GLU A 443 -30.83 -7.97 -10.75
C GLU A 443 -29.36 -8.37 -10.99
N ALA A 444 -28.60 -8.56 -9.93
CA ALA A 444 -27.19 -8.98 -9.96
C ALA A 444 -27.03 -10.34 -10.68
N ALA A 445 -27.94 -11.29 -10.44
CA ALA A 445 -27.93 -12.60 -11.10
C ALA A 445 -28.04 -12.52 -12.63
N ARG A 446 -28.59 -11.42 -13.18
CA ARG A 446 -28.75 -11.20 -14.63
C ARG A 446 -27.59 -10.44 -15.27
N VAL A 447 -26.59 -10.05 -14.49
CA VAL A 447 -25.43 -9.30 -15.01
C VAL A 447 -24.53 -10.24 -15.80
N ASP A 448 -24.34 -9.94 -17.08
CA ASP A 448 -23.34 -10.60 -17.92
C ASP A 448 -21.96 -10.00 -17.67
N MET A 449 -20.99 -10.84 -17.29
CA MET A 449 -19.60 -10.43 -17.10
C MET A 449 -18.96 -10.05 -18.44
N ARG A 450 -18.22 -8.95 -18.44
CA ARG A 450 -17.57 -8.40 -19.63
C ARG A 450 -16.05 -8.62 -19.56
N TYR A 451 -15.60 -9.78 -20.00
CA TYR A 451 -14.17 -10.07 -20.13
C TYR A 451 -13.60 -9.43 -21.40
N GLY A 452 -12.54 -8.63 -21.25
CA GLY A 452 -11.74 -8.15 -22.38
C GLY A 452 -10.83 -9.27 -22.94
N PRO A 453 -10.29 -9.11 -24.16
CA PRO A 453 -9.44 -10.13 -24.78
C PRO A 453 -8.18 -10.48 -23.98
N ASN A 454 -7.68 -9.52 -23.20
CA ASN A 454 -6.50 -9.63 -22.34
C ASN A 454 -6.80 -10.24 -20.98
N ILE A 455 -8.06 -10.25 -20.53
CA ILE A 455 -8.42 -10.79 -19.21
C ILE A 455 -8.46 -12.32 -19.31
N LYS A 456 -7.53 -12.97 -18.61
CA LYS A 456 -7.39 -14.43 -18.62
C LYS A 456 -7.64 -14.99 -17.21
N PRO A 457 -8.27 -16.16 -17.11
CA PRO A 457 -8.41 -16.85 -15.82
C PRO A 457 -7.04 -17.02 -15.15
N LEU A 458 -7.02 -16.98 -13.82
CA LEU A 458 -5.81 -17.32 -13.09
C LEU A 458 -5.42 -18.79 -13.36
N PRO A 459 -4.13 -19.07 -13.59
CA PRO A 459 -3.69 -20.44 -13.85
C PRO A 459 -3.94 -21.35 -12.66
N ASP A 460 -4.08 -22.64 -12.92
CA ASP A 460 -4.02 -23.66 -11.89
C ASP A 460 -2.57 -23.88 -11.49
N LEU A 461 -2.30 -23.81 -10.19
CA LEU A 461 -0.96 -23.99 -9.64
C LEU A 461 -0.86 -25.38 -9.00
N ASP A 462 0.11 -26.15 -9.45
CA ASP A 462 0.39 -27.48 -8.92
C ASP A 462 0.94 -27.44 -7.50
N GLY A 463 0.74 -28.49 -6.73
CA GLY A 463 1.20 -28.61 -5.35
C GLY A 463 2.73 -28.60 -5.23
N LEU A 464 3.21 -28.44 -3.99
CA LEU A 464 4.62 -28.55 -3.68
C LEU A 464 5.04 -30.02 -3.74
N PRO A 465 6.02 -30.41 -4.58
CA PRO A 465 6.52 -31.80 -4.63
C PRO A 465 7.35 -32.09 -3.37
N ALA A 466 7.53 -33.38 -3.04
CA ALA A 466 8.31 -33.81 -1.87
C ALA A 466 9.80 -33.43 -1.92
N SER A 467 10.32 -33.08 -3.10
CA SER A 467 11.68 -32.59 -3.27
C SER A 467 11.71 -31.57 -4.39
N LEU A 468 12.38 -30.46 -4.17
CA LEU A 468 12.72 -29.46 -5.19
C LEU A 468 14.14 -29.69 -5.67
N LYS A 469 14.32 -29.87 -6.98
CA LYS A 469 15.63 -29.94 -7.62
C LYS A 469 15.70 -28.92 -8.73
N GLY A 470 16.75 -28.10 -8.72
CA GLY A 470 16.83 -27.03 -9.71
C GLY A 470 18.08 -26.17 -9.62
N GLU A 471 17.92 -24.91 -9.93
CA GLU A 471 19.02 -23.99 -10.13
C GLU A 471 18.72 -22.61 -9.54
N VAL A 472 19.75 -21.93 -9.00
CA VAL A 472 19.69 -20.52 -8.63
C VAL A 472 19.66 -19.68 -9.90
N LEU A 473 18.47 -19.18 -10.25
CA LEU A 473 18.30 -18.34 -11.43
C LEU A 473 18.75 -16.90 -11.25
N LEU A 474 18.62 -16.37 -10.02
CA LEU A 474 19.13 -15.05 -9.65
C LEU A 474 19.69 -15.06 -8.21
N LYS A 475 20.82 -14.35 -8.02
CA LYS A 475 21.33 -13.93 -6.72
C LYS A 475 21.23 -12.41 -6.65
N LEU A 476 20.42 -11.89 -5.72
CA LEU A 476 20.09 -10.48 -5.58
C LEU A 476 20.62 -9.95 -4.26
N GLY A 477 21.06 -8.70 -4.24
CA GLY A 477 21.43 -7.98 -3.04
C GLY A 477 20.26 -7.74 -2.08
N PRO A 478 20.46 -6.91 -1.05
CA PRO A 478 19.39 -6.51 -0.14
C PRO A 478 18.39 -5.56 -0.83
N GLU A 479 17.23 -5.37 -0.16
CA GLU A 479 16.23 -4.37 -0.52
C GLU A 479 15.57 -4.61 -1.90
N VAL A 480 15.24 -5.87 -2.19
CA VAL A 480 14.54 -6.26 -3.42
C VAL A 480 13.12 -5.75 -3.40
N THR A 481 12.81 -4.77 -4.25
CA THR A 481 11.46 -4.19 -4.35
C THR A 481 10.51 -5.05 -5.18
N THR A 482 9.21 -4.95 -4.91
CA THR A 482 8.19 -5.57 -5.77
C THR A 482 8.19 -4.99 -7.20
N ASP A 483 8.72 -3.77 -7.39
CA ASP A 483 8.93 -3.19 -8.72
C ASP A 483 10.12 -3.81 -9.46
N LEU A 484 11.18 -4.21 -8.77
CA LEU A 484 12.27 -4.99 -9.37
C LEU A 484 11.80 -6.40 -9.76
N ILE A 485 11.01 -7.05 -8.89
CA ILE A 485 10.47 -8.39 -9.16
C ILE A 485 9.50 -8.36 -10.34
N GLN A 486 8.54 -7.42 -10.30
CA GLN A 486 7.46 -7.33 -11.28
C GLN A 486 7.09 -5.86 -11.52
N PRO A 487 7.80 -5.17 -12.42
CA PRO A 487 7.66 -3.73 -12.62
C PRO A 487 6.26 -3.35 -13.12
N ALA A 488 5.78 -2.20 -12.65
CA ALA A 488 4.56 -1.56 -13.14
C ALA A 488 4.84 -0.77 -14.44
N GLY A 489 4.84 0.55 -14.36
CA GLY A 489 5.14 1.42 -15.49
C GLY A 489 4.43 0.99 -16.78
N LYS A 490 5.18 0.81 -17.85
CA LYS A 490 4.68 0.37 -19.17
C LYS A 490 4.03 -1.03 -19.18
N TYR A 491 4.27 -1.85 -18.17
CA TYR A 491 3.74 -3.21 -18.08
C TYR A 491 2.44 -3.30 -17.27
N LEU A 492 1.94 -2.18 -16.74
CA LEU A 492 0.78 -2.17 -15.84
C LEU A 492 -0.46 -2.78 -16.49
N SER A 493 -0.66 -2.57 -17.78
CA SER A 493 -1.78 -3.12 -18.55
C SER A 493 -1.75 -4.63 -18.75
N LEU A 494 -0.60 -5.29 -18.54
CA LEU A 494 -0.48 -6.75 -18.67
C LEU A 494 -1.03 -7.51 -17.44
N ARG A 495 -1.36 -6.84 -16.35
CA ARG A 495 -1.74 -7.48 -15.07
C ARG A 495 -2.97 -8.38 -15.15
N SER A 496 -3.87 -8.12 -16.07
CA SER A 496 -5.05 -8.95 -16.32
C SER A 496 -4.77 -10.24 -17.11
N ASN A 497 -3.50 -10.43 -17.56
CA ASN A 497 -3.01 -11.66 -18.16
C ASN A 497 -1.69 -12.06 -17.48
N ALA A 498 -1.80 -12.83 -16.40
CA ALA A 498 -0.65 -13.18 -15.58
C ALA A 498 0.45 -13.93 -16.34
N ASP A 499 0.09 -14.78 -17.31
CA ASP A 499 1.06 -15.51 -18.13
C ASP A 499 1.89 -14.58 -19.02
N GLU A 500 1.25 -13.61 -19.65
CA GLU A 500 1.94 -12.63 -20.50
C GLU A 500 2.78 -11.67 -19.67
N TYR A 501 2.23 -11.23 -18.54
CA TYR A 501 2.96 -10.37 -17.59
C TYR A 501 4.20 -11.07 -17.03
N ALA A 502 4.09 -12.37 -16.69
CA ALA A 502 5.23 -13.16 -16.24
C ALA A 502 6.33 -13.22 -17.30
N ARG A 503 5.96 -13.51 -18.55
CA ARG A 503 6.92 -13.63 -19.65
C ARG A 503 7.64 -12.33 -19.99
N GLN A 504 6.95 -11.19 -19.94
CA GLN A 504 7.48 -9.91 -20.40
C GLN A 504 8.18 -9.10 -19.32
N ALA A 505 7.83 -9.28 -18.05
CA ALA A 505 8.18 -8.30 -17.04
C ALA A 505 8.93 -8.86 -15.82
N THR A 506 8.84 -10.16 -15.53
CA THR A 506 9.44 -10.72 -14.30
C THR A 506 10.96 -10.54 -14.32
N PHE A 507 11.47 -9.78 -13.34
CA PHE A 507 12.89 -9.43 -13.16
C PHE A 507 13.57 -8.80 -14.38
N VAL A 508 12.81 -8.25 -15.31
CA VAL A 508 13.35 -7.70 -16.58
C VAL A 508 14.39 -6.60 -16.36
N GLN A 509 14.31 -5.85 -15.26
CA GLN A 509 15.29 -4.83 -14.90
C GLN A 509 16.58 -5.43 -14.30
N ALA A 510 16.50 -6.59 -13.66
CA ALA A 510 17.67 -7.28 -13.11
C ALA A 510 18.37 -8.15 -14.16
N ASP A 511 17.58 -8.83 -15.01
CA ASP A 511 18.06 -9.71 -16.06
C ASP A 511 16.98 -9.88 -17.15
N GLU A 512 17.16 -9.27 -18.29
CA GLU A 512 16.21 -9.36 -19.43
C GLU A 512 16.01 -10.81 -19.93
N THR A 513 16.93 -11.73 -19.65
CA THR A 513 16.88 -13.14 -20.05
C THR A 513 16.18 -14.02 -19.02
N PHE A 514 15.88 -13.50 -17.82
CA PHE A 514 15.35 -14.28 -16.69
C PHE A 514 14.12 -15.11 -17.05
N SER A 515 13.09 -14.47 -17.61
CA SER A 515 11.82 -15.14 -17.91
C SER A 515 12.01 -16.33 -18.88
N ALA A 516 12.86 -16.16 -19.89
CA ALA A 516 13.15 -17.23 -20.87
C ALA A 516 13.93 -18.38 -20.22
N ARG A 517 14.93 -18.09 -19.38
CA ARG A 517 15.71 -19.10 -18.65
C ARG A 517 14.86 -19.87 -17.67
N ALA A 518 14.01 -19.16 -16.90
CA ALA A 518 13.10 -19.75 -15.93
C ALA A 518 12.08 -20.67 -16.60
N ALA A 519 11.45 -20.21 -17.68
CA ALA A 519 10.51 -21.04 -18.46
C ALA A 519 11.20 -22.30 -19.04
N LYS A 520 12.39 -22.17 -19.59
CA LYS A 520 13.16 -23.32 -20.12
C LYS A 520 13.48 -24.35 -19.02
N LEU A 521 13.88 -23.89 -17.82
CA LEU A 521 14.14 -24.77 -16.68
C LEU A 521 12.86 -25.52 -16.25
N ARG A 522 11.75 -24.79 -16.10
CA ARG A 522 10.43 -25.34 -15.76
C ARG A 522 9.99 -26.39 -16.77
N ASP A 523 10.04 -26.07 -18.05
CA ASP A 523 9.60 -26.95 -19.14
C ASP A 523 10.48 -28.21 -19.24
N GLY A 524 11.71 -28.17 -18.77
CA GLY A 524 12.61 -29.29 -18.57
C GLY A 524 12.37 -30.08 -17.25
N GLY A 525 11.35 -29.74 -16.48
CA GLY A 525 11.00 -30.42 -15.21
C GLY A 525 11.83 -29.99 -14.01
N GLY A 526 12.66 -28.93 -14.14
CA GLY A 526 13.43 -28.35 -13.05
C GLY A 526 12.70 -27.23 -12.32
N HIS A 527 13.21 -26.85 -11.14
CA HIS A 527 12.64 -25.79 -10.29
C HIS A 527 13.59 -24.60 -10.19
N GLY A 528 13.04 -23.38 -10.29
CA GLY A 528 13.82 -22.16 -10.09
C GLY A 528 13.93 -21.80 -8.62
N PHE A 529 15.12 -21.35 -8.21
CA PHE A 529 15.40 -20.75 -6.92
C PHE A 529 15.87 -19.30 -7.11
N ILE A 530 15.55 -18.45 -6.13
CA ILE A 530 16.08 -17.09 -6.03
C ILE A 530 16.78 -16.97 -4.69
N ILE A 531 17.99 -16.40 -4.70
CA ILE A 531 18.74 -16.05 -3.49
C ILE A 531 18.73 -14.54 -3.35
N ALA A 532 18.48 -14.03 -2.15
CA ALA A 532 18.41 -12.58 -1.93
C ALA A 532 18.97 -12.16 -0.55
N GLY A 533 19.37 -10.91 -0.46
CA GLY A 533 19.72 -10.27 0.80
C GLY A 533 18.50 -9.97 1.68
N ASP A 534 18.66 -9.08 2.64
CA ASP A 534 17.58 -8.67 3.54
C ASP A 534 16.56 -7.75 2.85
N GLY A 535 15.29 -7.84 3.24
CA GLY A 535 14.20 -7.00 2.73
C GLY A 535 13.66 -7.42 1.36
N TYR A 536 13.48 -8.72 1.11
CA TYR A 536 12.86 -9.21 -0.11
C TYR A 536 11.34 -8.90 -0.15
N GLY A 537 10.89 -8.24 -1.24
CA GLY A 537 9.49 -7.92 -1.48
C GLY A 537 9.04 -6.56 -0.96
N MET A 538 9.94 -5.61 -0.82
CA MET A 538 9.65 -4.25 -0.34
C MET A 538 8.71 -3.49 -1.28
N GLY A 539 7.92 -2.60 -0.71
CA GLY A 539 7.11 -1.62 -1.46
C GLY A 539 5.64 -1.99 -1.56
N SER A 540 5.14 -2.19 -2.78
CA SER A 540 3.69 -2.36 -3.05
C SER A 540 3.16 -3.74 -2.63
N SER A 541 1.86 -3.82 -2.28
CA SER A 541 1.13 -5.08 -2.01
C SER A 541 0.90 -5.95 -3.27
N ARG A 542 1.74 -5.81 -4.26
CA ARG A 542 1.62 -6.41 -5.60
C ARG A 542 1.73 -7.95 -5.56
N GLU A 543 0.58 -8.62 -5.66
CA GLU A 543 0.50 -10.09 -5.67
C GLU A 543 1.18 -10.73 -6.89
N HIS A 544 1.22 -10.03 -8.04
CA HIS A 544 1.91 -10.50 -9.24
C HIS A 544 3.41 -10.71 -9.02
N ALA A 545 4.03 -10.04 -8.03
CA ALA A 545 5.41 -10.29 -7.64
C ALA A 545 5.62 -11.68 -7.00
N GLY A 546 4.55 -12.34 -6.55
CA GLY A 546 4.55 -13.76 -6.17
C GLY A 546 4.04 -14.66 -7.30
N LEU A 547 2.91 -14.30 -7.92
CA LEU A 547 2.26 -15.10 -8.97
C LEU A 547 3.15 -15.29 -10.21
N CYS A 548 3.74 -14.23 -10.76
CA CYS A 548 4.49 -14.28 -12.00
C CYS A 548 5.77 -15.13 -11.89
N PRO A 549 6.62 -14.99 -10.86
CA PRO A 549 7.72 -15.93 -10.63
C PRO A 549 7.24 -17.37 -10.50
N ARG A 550 6.10 -17.60 -9.82
CA ARG A 550 5.52 -18.94 -9.66
C ARG A 550 5.10 -19.55 -11.00
N ILE A 551 4.48 -18.77 -11.88
CA ILE A 551 4.13 -19.17 -13.25
C ILE A 551 5.39 -19.58 -14.03
N LEU A 552 6.49 -18.89 -13.85
CA LEU A 552 7.78 -19.19 -14.49
C LEU A 552 8.53 -20.36 -13.85
N GLY A 553 7.99 -21.00 -12.79
CA GLY A 553 8.58 -22.19 -12.17
C GLY A 553 9.48 -21.90 -10.97
N ILE A 554 9.46 -20.67 -10.41
CA ILE A 554 10.11 -20.40 -9.14
C ILE A 554 9.30 -21.08 -8.04
N ARG A 555 9.97 -21.92 -7.23
CA ARG A 555 9.34 -22.71 -6.18
C ARG A 555 9.81 -22.36 -4.78
N ALA A 556 11.01 -21.82 -4.67
CA ALA A 556 11.55 -21.38 -3.39
C ALA A 556 12.39 -20.10 -3.55
N ILE A 557 12.35 -19.27 -2.54
CA ILE A 557 13.17 -18.08 -2.37
C ILE A 557 13.88 -18.21 -1.04
N VAL A 558 15.21 -18.06 -1.04
CA VAL A 558 16.04 -18.07 0.17
C VAL A 558 16.63 -16.68 0.35
N ALA A 559 16.30 -16.00 1.44
CA ALA A 559 16.74 -14.63 1.68
C ALA A 559 17.21 -14.43 3.12
N LEU A 560 17.87 -13.30 3.39
CA LEU A 560 18.19 -12.91 4.77
C LEU A 560 16.95 -12.37 5.51
N GLY A 561 15.95 -11.85 4.78
CA GLY A 561 14.71 -11.39 5.36
C GLY A 561 13.65 -11.03 4.30
N PHE A 562 12.39 -11.04 4.70
CA PHE A 562 11.23 -10.80 3.83
C PHE A 562 10.34 -9.70 4.37
N GLU A 563 9.65 -9.00 3.47
CA GLU A 563 8.59 -8.05 3.82
C GLU A 563 7.25 -8.76 4.05
N ARG A 564 6.51 -8.30 5.07
CA ARG A 564 5.28 -8.96 5.57
C ARG A 564 4.26 -9.28 4.48
N ILE A 565 3.84 -8.29 3.70
CA ILE A 565 2.80 -8.46 2.67
C ILE A 565 3.29 -9.42 1.58
N HIS A 566 4.56 -9.31 1.20
CA HIS A 566 5.12 -10.14 0.15
C HIS A 566 5.28 -11.60 0.60
N LEU A 567 5.66 -11.80 1.87
CA LEU A 567 5.74 -13.14 2.47
C LEU A 567 4.39 -13.88 2.41
N ALA A 568 3.30 -13.18 2.72
CA ALA A 568 1.94 -13.71 2.57
C ALA A 568 1.60 -14.01 1.11
N ASN A 569 1.99 -13.12 0.17
CA ASN A 569 1.77 -13.36 -1.26
C ASN A 569 2.54 -14.61 -1.76
N LEU A 570 3.75 -14.85 -1.29
CA LEU A 570 4.50 -16.07 -1.64
C LEU A 570 3.76 -17.33 -1.19
N ALA A 571 3.24 -17.34 0.04
CA ALA A 571 2.43 -18.44 0.55
C ALA A 571 1.13 -18.64 -0.26
N ASN A 572 0.45 -17.54 -0.61
CA ASN A 572 -0.78 -17.56 -1.41
C ASN A 572 -0.60 -18.20 -2.80
N PHE A 573 0.62 -18.17 -3.34
CA PHE A 573 0.94 -18.79 -4.63
C PHE A 573 1.80 -20.06 -4.51
N GLY A 574 1.99 -20.59 -3.30
CA GLY A 574 2.69 -21.86 -3.09
C GLY A 574 4.20 -21.79 -3.38
N ILE A 575 4.81 -20.62 -3.12
CA ILE A 575 6.26 -20.42 -3.13
C ILE A 575 6.77 -20.54 -1.70
N LEU A 576 7.79 -21.37 -1.50
CA LEU A 576 8.47 -21.54 -0.22
C LEU A 576 9.40 -20.34 0.03
N ALA A 577 9.22 -19.66 1.14
CA ALA A 577 10.12 -18.60 1.61
C ALA A 577 10.95 -19.12 2.77
N LEU A 578 12.27 -19.09 2.61
CA LEU A 578 13.24 -19.62 3.56
C LEU A 578 14.23 -18.53 3.96
N THR A 579 14.65 -18.52 5.22
CA THR A 579 15.76 -17.67 5.69
C THR A 579 16.98 -18.51 5.96
N PHE A 580 18.17 -17.96 5.71
CA PHE A 580 19.42 -18.58 6.13
C PHE A 580 19.50 -18.60 7.66
N ALA A 581 19.78 -19.77 8.25
CA ALA A 581 19.99 -19.87 9.69
C ALA A 581 21.22 -19.07 10.13
N ASN A 582 22.26 -19.00 9.28
CA ASN A 582 23.41 -18.14 9.47
C ASN A 582 23.52 -17.16 8.29
N SER A 583 23.58 -15.87 8.56
CA SER A 583 23.61 -14.83 7.52
C SER A 583 24.80 -14.95 6.56
N GLY A 584 25.94 -15.48 7.02
CA GLY A 584 27.14 -15.70 6.20
C GLY A 584 26.96 -16.79 5.13
N ASP A 585 25.97 -17.67 5.27
CA ASP A 585 25.71 -18.72 4.28
C ASP A 585 25.13 -18.16 2.96
N TYR A 586 24.63 -16.95 2.97
CA TYR A 586 24.23 -16.21 1.77
C TYR A 586 25.38 -16.10 0.75
N ASP A 587 26.59 -15.86 1.23
CA ASP A 587 27.77 -15.69 0.35
C ASP A 587 28.22 -17.01 -0.29
N HIS A 588 27.83 -18.15 0.29
CA HIS A 588 28.19 -19.48 -0.20
C HIS A 588 27.31 -20.03 -1.33
N VAL A 589 26.20 -19.35 -1.65
CA VAL A 589 25.28 -19.80 -2.71
C VAL A 589 25.38 -18.86 -3.90
N GLU A 590 25.94 -19.33 -5.01
CA GLU A 590 26.14 -18.52 -6.20
C GLU A 590 25.02 -18.71 -7.24
N GLN A 591 24.83 -17.70 -8.11
CA GLN A 591 23.94 -17.84 -9.26
C GLN A 591 24.43 -18.97 -10.18
N GLY A 592 23.50 -19.82 -10.61
CA GLY A 592 23.80 -21.01 -11.41
C GLY A 592 24.06 -22.28 -10.58
N ALA A 593 24.25 -22.18 -9.25
CA ALA A 593 24.40 -23.34 -8.37
C ALA A 593 23.18 -24.29 -8.48
N LYS A 594 23.44 -25.59 -8.41
CA LYS A 594 22.37 -26.61 -8.40
C LYS A 594 21.90 -26.83 -6.97
N LEU A 595 20.60 -26.69 -6.76
CA LEU A 595 20.01 -26.83 -5.44
C LEU A 595 19.09 -28.05 -5.36
N THR A 596 19.16 -28.72 -4.21
CA THR A 596 18.17 -29.72 -3.81
C THR A 596 17.61 -29.36 -2.43
N LEU A 597 16.30 -29.41 -2.28
CA LEU A 597 15.60 -29.14 -1.03
C LEU A 597 14.57 -30.25 -0.79
N ASP A 598 14.66 -30.96 0.31
CA ASP A 598 13.63 -31.88 0.78
C ASP A 598 12.49 -31.07 1.44
N THR A 599 11.31 -31.18 0.86
CA THR A 599 10.11 -30.50 1.32
C THR A 599 9.13 -31.43 2.04
N SER A 600 9.47 -32.71 2.20
CA SER A 600 8.58 -33.71 2.80
C SER A 600 8.31 -33.46 4.27
N ASN A 601 9.24 -32.83 4.98
CA ASN A 601 9.19 -32.63 6.42
C ASN A 601 9.47 -31.18 6.86
N LEU A 602 8.78 -30.23 6.23
CA LEU A 602 8.93 -28.80 6.55
C LEU A 602 8.52 -28.46 7.99
N GLU A 603 7.65 -29.27 8.57
CA GLU A 603 7.13 -29.11 9.93
C GLU A 603 8.17 -29.42 11.01
N SER A 604 9.24 -30.14 10.70
CA SER A 604 10.30 -30.50 11.67
C SER A 604 11.17 -29.33 12.11
N GLY A 605 11.24 -28.29 11.27
CA GLY A 605 12.17 -27.18 11.47
C GLY A 605 13.64 -27.49 11.12
N ASP A 606 14.00 -28.75 10.83
CA ASP A 606 15.34 -29.15 10.36
C ASP A 606 15.34 -29.19 8.82
N ILE A 607 15.45 -28.01 8.22
CA ILE A 607 15.42 -27.83 6.76
C ILE A 607 16.83 -27.54 6.26
N LYS A 608 17.28 -28.30 5.27
CA LYS A 608 18.62 -28.15 4.69
C LYS A 608 18.55 -27.96 3.18
N LEU A 609 19.26 -26.95 2.72
CA LEU A 609 19.49 -26.69 1.31
C LEU A 609 20.81 -27.38 0.92
N VAL A 610 20.75 -28.30 -0.04
CA VAL A 610 21.95 -28.97 -0.56
C VAL A 610 22.40 -28.24 -1.82
N VAL A 611 23.61 -27.67 -1.77
CA VAL A 611 24.25 -26.92 -2.86
C VAL A 611 25.25 -27.82 -3.58
N ASP A 612 25.14 -27.89 -4.90
CA ASP A 612 26.01 -28.66 -5.82
C ASP A 612 26.24 -30.13 -5.38
N GLY A 613 25.20 -30.69 -4.75
CA GLY A 613 25.15 -32.11 -4.35
C GLY A 613 25.97 -32.49 -3.12
N SER A 614 26.66 -31.53 -2.46
CA SER A 614 27.59 -31.85 -1.36
C SER A 614 27.53 -30.91 -0.16
N GLN A 615 27.31 -29.63 -0.34
CA GLN A 615 27.29 -28.66 0.75
C GLN A 615 25.88 -28.52 1.33
N GLU A 616 25.70 -28.83 2.59
CA GLU A 616 24.45 -28.61 3.31
C GLU A 616 24.45 -27.25 4.01
N ILE A 617 23.43 -26.44 3.74
CA ILE A 617 23.20 -25.14 4.36
C ILE A 617 21.89 -25.20 5.14
N PRO A 618 21.90 -24.97 6.46
CA PRO A 618 20.68 -24.93 7.26
C PRO A 618 19.85 -23.67 6.93
N VAL A 619 18.56 -23.88 6.73
CA VAL A 619 17.59 -22.79 6.46
C VAL A 619 16.35 -22.97 7.32
N GLU A 620 15.64 -21.89 7.55
CA GLU A 620 14.44 -21.85 8.37
C GLU A 620 13.23 -21.41 7.51
N LEU A 621 12.04 -21.90 7.82
CA LEU A 621 10.82 -21.45 7.17
C LEU A 621 10.49 -20.02 7.63
N ALA A 622 10.47 -19.07 6.71
CA ALA A 622 10.11 -17.69 7.01
C ALA A 622 8.60 -17.49 7.19
N GLN A 623 7.79 -18.35 6.56
CA GLN A 623 6.33 -18.39 6.69
C GLN A 623 5.94 -19.15 7.98
N GLY A 624 4.73 -18.90 8.48
CA GLY A 624 4.21 -19.67 9.62
C GLY A 624 4.00 -21.16 9.28
N SER A 625 4.20 -22.06 10.27
CA SER A 625 3.94 -23.49 10.08
C SER A 625 2.48 -23.77 9.66
N GLU A 626 1.55 -22.92 10.05
CA GLU A 626 0.14 -22.96 9.65
C GLU A 626 -0.08 -22.66 8.15
N ASP A 627 0.89 -22.11 7.43
CA ASP A 627 0.81 -21.87 5.99
C ASP A 627 1.29 -23.08 5.16
N ILE A 628 1.98 -24.03 5.76
CA ILE A 628 2.50 -25.23 5.08
C ILE A 628 1.42 -25.99 4.31
N PRO A 629 0.21 -26.27 4.87
CA PRO A 629 -0.85 -26.95 4.12
C PRO A 629 -1.27 -26.19 2.85
N MET A 630 -1.30 -24.86 2.90
CA MET A 630 -1.62 -24.00 1.78
C MET A 630 -0.51 -24.04 0.73
N ILE A 631 0.75 -23.91 1.13
CA ILE A 631 1.92 -24.01 0.24
C ILE A 631 1.97 -25.38 -0.43
N ARG A 632 1.74 -26.48 0.32
CA ARG A 632 1.67 -27.84 -0.21
C ARG A 632 0.55 -28.03 -1.24
N ALA A 633 -0.56 -27.32 -1.08
CA ALA A 633 -1.68 -27.40 -2.00
C ALA A 633 -1.41 -26.70 -3.35
N GLY A 634 -0.36 -25.87 -3.44
CA GLY A 634 -0.06 -25.01 -4.58
C GLY A 634 -0.57 -23.56 -4.41
N GLY A 635 -0.92 -23.17 -3.20
CA GLY A 635 -1.37 -21.85 -2.82
C GLY A 635 -2.81 -21.81 -2.31
N ALA A 636 -3.24 -20.60 -1.94
CA ALA A 636 -4.49 -20.35 -1.22
C ALA A 636 -5.75 -20.82 -1.99
N LEU A 637 -5.84 -20.52 -3.29
CA LEU A 637 -7.00 -20.91 -4.10
C LEU A 637 -7.10 -22.43 -4.25
N SER A 638 -5.98 -23.11 -4.51
CA SER A 638 -5.93 -24.57 -4.58
C SER A 638 -6.26 -25.24 -3.25
N TYR A 639 -5.79 -24.66 -2.15
CA TYR A 639 -6.10 -25.12 -0.79
C TYR A 639 -7.59 -24.97 -0.46
N PHE A 640 -8.17 -23.82 -0.79
CA PHE A 640 -9.59 -23.54 -0.60
C PHE A 640 -10.47 -24.51 -1.40
N ALA A 641 -10.15 -24.74 -2.68
CA ALA A 641 -10.89 -25.68 -3.53
C ALA A 641 -10.88 -27.11 -2.93
N LYS A 642 -9.74 -27.56 -2.40
CA LYS A 642 -9.64 -28.86 -1.73
C LYS A 642 -10.49 -28.94 -0.46
N GLN A 643 -10.58 -27.87 0.32
CA GLN A 643 -11.42 -27.82 1.51
C GLN A 643 -12.93 -27.84 1.21
N GLN A 644 -13.35 -27.29 0.06
CA GLN A 644 -14.75 -27.35 -0.36
C GLN A 644 -15.17 -28.71 -0.92
N ALA A 645 -14.21 -29.47 -1.46
CA ALA A 645 -14.43 -30.80 -2.03
C ALA A 645 -14.38 -31.94 -0.98
N ALA A 646 -13.86 -31.68 0.23
CA ALA A 646 -13.78 -32.60 1.35
C ALA A 646 -15.00 -32.45 2.28
#